data_6950dd6fca1ba20ebe8e842396af3de9
#
_entry.id   6950dd6fca1ba20ebe8e842396af3de9
#
_cell.length_a   1.000
_cell.length_b   1.000
_cell.length_c   1.000
_cell.angle_alpha   90.00
_cell.angle_beta   90.00
_cell.angle_gamma   90.00
#
_symmetry.space_group_name_H-M   'P 1'
#
loop_
_entity.id
_entity.type
_entity.pdbx_description
1 polymer ?
#
loop_
_entity_poly.entity_id
_entity_poly.type
_entity_poly.pdbx_seq_one_letter_code
_entity_poly.pdbx_strand_id
1 'polypeptide(L)'
;MCAWLSCARAAAEPDAYAQRAILQLEINGSTVDDVIVLTVPGDVLVPWEALNRGGVVRLTSPLIRIGATDYVSLASSEPRLKYTIDERDLTLDIVAPPAALAETTVDVSDHAPPGAWYTEETSAYLTYAPSLIDFDQFRAFAETGLNAGAMRVTSNASYDQQNGVVRLLSQWVLSDRENVRELVIGDSYVSTGALGGGAILGGLTFQRNFALDPYLVRVPRLGYQGSVMAPSTVDVYVNNVLVRRVAVAPGQFNLQGVAPLSGAGNVRYVISDPLSRQSDVAFEYYAASSVLRPGLSEYVWSAGFLREKYGARSFDYGAPLVLGRYRVGVTNALTLGGRAEVSRRRISGGSELAVAGRAGELNLATAASVDSDGPTLVGSAGQIGYYYQMRSVSLRAVAKFTSRHYSTANLGPADDRALLEYSASSGFSLGRRASLSAQIGFGVSRDLGPRGRLSVVQNLQLTSQLSLQLLASRTDNHLGDTQYDAFATLTFNFATNHLAAVSGHVGSTGSDATASITKPIVGASGVGYQGSASLGPTQRYVASVQAQNSLVHVDASYFNEQGRSHSLFGASGTLVYMEGAGLFASRPIDQSFAVAEARGVPDAAVYLNNQEVARTNAKGVAFVPNLLPYYGNRIRIDDANLPADLQVESADVVIAPPPHGGARVTFESRRLRLVRGRVAPRGLPLSAVQYGTVTVTIDGKSWESPIGVGGEFEFDGLPEGRWPGRAVGEGACVFVLNVTRSEKPVKNVGSVPCIADSGPP
;
A
#
# COMPACT_ATOMS: atom_id res chain seq x y z
N MET A 1 -51.54 -9.27 -49.56
CA MET A 1 -52.56 -10.22 -49.14
C MET A 1 -51.94 -11.58 -48.93
N CYS A 2 -51.55 -11.89 -47.69
CA CYS A 2 -51.30 -13.28 -47.25
C CYS A 2 -51.40 -13.27 -45.72
N ALA A 3 -52.29 -14.08 -45.24
CA ALA A 3 -52.83 -14.17 -43.92
C ALA A 3 -51.78 -14.76 -42.92
N TRP A 4 -51.65 -14.19 -41.77
CA TRP A 4 -51.02 -14.75 -40.60
C TRP A 4 -51.95 -15.75 -39.93
N LEU A 5 -51.60 -17.03 -39.98
CA LEU A 5 -52.15 -18.04 -39.11
C LEU A 5 -51.33 -18.16 -37.85
N SER A 6 -51.81 -17.56 -36.78
CA SER A 6 -51.34 -17.82 -35.42
C SER A 6 -51.82 -19.21 -34.99
N CYS A 7 -50.92 -20.19 -34.94
CA CYS A 7 -51.12 -21.39 -34.15
C CYS A 7 -50.91 -21.09 -32.69
N ALA A 8 -51.96 -20.74 -31.98
CA ALA A 8 -51.96 -20.79 -30.52
C ALA A 8 -51.93 -22.26 -30.09
N ARG A 9 -50.78 -22.70 -29.60
CA ARG A 9 -50.65 -23.99 -28.91
C ARG A 9 -51.26 -23.82 -27.53
N ALA A 10 -52.43 -24.40 -27.30
CA ALA A 10 -53.08 -24.45 -25.99
C ALA A 10 -52.11 -25.14 -25.01
N ALA A 11 -51.65 -24.43 -24.00
CA ALA A 11 -51.00 -25.01 -22.85
C ALA A 11 -52.06 -25.86 -22.11
N ALA A 12 -51.84 -27.15 -22.03
CA ALA A 12 -52.65 -28.04 -21.18
C ALA A 12 -52.42 -27.59 -19.72
N GLU A 13 -53.50 -27.38 -18.99
CA GLU A 13 -53.44 -27.13 -17.55
C GLU A 13 -52.86 -28.36 -16.84
N PRO A 14 -51.75 -28.26 -16.13
CA PRO A 14 -51.12 -29.40 -15.45
C PRO A 14 -51.77 -29.74 -14.10
N ASP A 15 -52.89 -29.15 -13.77
CA ASP A 15 -53.46 -29.16 -12.40
C ASP A 15 -54.09 -30.54 -11.98
N ALA A 16 -54.29 -31.48 -12.85
CA ALA A 16 -55.03 -32.70 -12.50
C ALA A 16 -54.17 -33.86 -11.93
N TYR A 17 -52.83 -33.82 -12.07
CA TYR A 17 -51.94 -34.90 -11.63
C TYR A 17 -50.67 -34.43 -10.90
N ALA A 18 -50.55 -33.16 -10.57
CA ALA A 18 -49.37 -32.61 -9.86
C ALA A 18 -49.51 -32.85 -8.34
N GLN A 19 -48.59 -33.62 -7.77
CA GLN A 19 -48.47 -33.77 -6.32
C GLN A 19 -47.52 -32.70 -5.78
N ARG A 20 -47.92 -32.05 -4.67
CA ARG A 20 -47.07 -31.07 -3.98
C ARG A 20 -46.17 -31.79 -2.98
N ALA A 21 -44.87 -31.57 -3.06
CA ALA A 21 -43.89 -32.04 -2.08
C ALA A 21 -43.06 -30.87 -1.54
N ILE A 22 -42.74 -30.89 -0.26
CA ILE A 22 -41.77 -29.98 0.33
C ILE A 22 -40.44 -30.73 0.37
N LEU A 23 -39.46 -30.23 -0.35
CA LEU A 23 -38.13 -30.84 -0.42
C LEU A 23 -37.07 -29.78 -0.13
N GLN A 24 -36.03 -30.20 0.57
CA GLN A 24 -34.81 -29.38 0.70
C GLN A 24 -34.11 -29.36 -0.66
N LEU A 25 -33.99 -28.17 -1.25
CA LEU A 25 -33.32 -27.98 -2.52
C LEU A 25 -31.83 -27.88 -2.33
N GLU A 26 -31.09 -28.75 -3.00
CA GLU A 26 -29.63 -28.69 -3.12
C GLU A 26 -29.26 -28.47 -4.59
N ILE A 27 -28.33 -27.54 -4.85
CA ILE A 27 -27.82 -27.26 -6.19
C ILE A 27 -26.30 -27.40 -6.16
N ASN A 28 -25.78 -28.37 -6.91
CA ASN A 28 -24.35 -28.70 -6.97
C ASN A 28 -23.69 -28.87 -5.57
N GLY A 29 -24.38 -29.52 -4.64
CA GLY A 29 -23.92 -29.77 -3.29
C GLY A 29 -23.98 -28.56 -2.33
N SER A 30 -24.71 -27.52 -2.72
CA SER A 30 -25.02 -26.38 -1.84
C SER A 30 -26.52 -26.39 -1.50
N THR A 31 -26.85 -26.44 -0.22
CA THR A 31 -28.22 -26.33 0.28
C THR A 31 -28.73 -24.90 0.05
N VAL A 32 -29.91 -24.77 -0.58
CA VAL A 32 -30.49 -23.47 -0.91
C VAL A 32 -31.60 -23.10 0.07
N ASP A 33 -32.68 -23.90 0.12
CA ASP A 33 -33.85 -23.66 0.97
C ASP A 33 -34.81 -24.86 0.91
N ASP A 34 -35.82 -24.90 1.77
CA ASP A 34 -36.95 -25.80 1.64
C ASP A 34 -37.91 -25.22 0.62
N VAL A 35 -38.24 -25.98 -0.41
CA VAL A 35 -39.07 -25.51 -1.53
C VAL A 35 -40.28 -26.40 -1.77
N ILE A 36 -41.43 -25.81 -2.14
CA ILE A 36 -42.58 -26.54 -2.59
C ILE A 36 -42.41 -26.83 -4.09
N VAL A 37 -42.17 -28.06 -4.43
CA VAL A 37 -42.09 -28.54 -5.81
C VAL A 37 -43.36 -29.26 -6.22
N LEU A 38 -43.58 -29.34 -7.52
CA LEU A 38 -44.73 -30.11 -8.10
C LEU A 38 -44.14 -31.30 -8.85
N THR A 39 -44.46 -32.51 -8.38
CA THR A 39 -44.05 -33.73 -9.05
C THR A 39 -45.16 -34.15 -10.02
N VAL A 40 -44.82 -34.35 -11.27
CA VAL A 40 -45.66 -34.86 -12.34
C VAL A 40 -45.04 -36.14 -12.93
N PRO A 41 -45.79 -37.02 -13.59
CA PRO A 41 -45.21 -38.24 -14.16
C PRO A 41 -44.01 -37.94 -15.09
N GLY A 42 -42.80 -38.31 -14.66
CA GLY A 42 -41.56 -38.15 -15.43
C GLY A 42 -40.90 -36.77 -15.35
N ASP A 43 -41.41 -35.85 -14.51
CA ASP A 43 -40.84 -34.50 -14.36
C ASP A 43 -41.03 -33.91 -12.95
N VAL A 44 -40.24 -32.91 -12.63
CA VAL A 44 -40.35 -32.09 -11.41
C VAL A 44 -40.37 -30.63 -11.80
N LEU A 45 -41.39 -29.92 -11.34
CA LEU A 45 -41.50 -28.48 -11.54
C LEU A 45 -41.02 -27.76 -10.30
N VAL A 46 -40.00 -26.96 -10.45
CA VAL A 46 -39.35 -26.19 -9.34
C VAL A 46 -39.64 -24.72 -9.53
N PRO A 47 -40.00 -23.97 -8.46
CA PRO A 47 -40.16 -22.52 -8.55
C PRO A 47 -38.93 -21.85 -9.10
N TRP A 48 -39.06 -21.00 -10.13
CA TRP A 48 -37.96 -20.26 -10.73
C TRP A 48 -37.16 -19.43 -9.71
N GLU A 49 -37.88 -18.81 -8.77
CA GLU A 49 -37.25 -18.01 -7.72
C GLU A 49 -36.34 -18.83 -6.85
N ALA A 50 -36.65 -20.07 -6.53
CA ALA A 50 -35.80 -20.96 -5.75
C ALA A 50 -34.55 -21.37 -6.54
N LEU A 51 -34.69 -21.70 -7.81
CA LEU A 51 -33.54 -21.98 -8.69
C LEU A 51 -32.65 -20.76 -8.84
N ASN A 52 -33.21 -19.57 -8.96
CA ASN A 52 -32.47 -18.33 -9.09
C ASN A 52 -31.72 -17.99 -7.80
N ARG A 53 -32.31 -18.18 -6.61
CA ARG A 53 -31.59 -18.05 -5.32
C ARG A 53 -30.45 -19.03 -5.20
N GLY A 54 -30.57 -20.23 -5.75
CA GLY A 54 -29.49 -21.22 -5.83
C GLY A 54 -28.47 -20.98 -6.94
N GLY A 55 -28.51 -19.80 -7.58
CA GLY A 55 -27.51 -19.38 -8.59
C GLY A 55 -27.81 -19.84 -10.03
N VAL A 56 -28.91 -20.49 -10.31
CA VAL A 56 -29.30 -20.84 -11.67
C VAL A 56 -29.96 -19.62 -12.33
N VAL A 57 -29.25 -18.96 -13.25
CA VAL A 57 -29.69 -17.68 -13.83
C VAL A 57 -29.79 -17.71 -15.37
N ARG A 58 -29.26 -18.74 -16.01
CA ARG A 58 -29.18 -18.84 -17.47
C ARG A 58 -29.89 -20.10 -17.96
N LEU A 59 -31.26 -20.09 -17.90
CA LEU A 59 -32.09 -21.09 -18.53
C LEU A 59 -32.89 -20.46 -19.67
N THR A 60 -32.96 -21.14 -20.79
CA THR A 60 -33.77 -20.73 -21.95
C THR A 60 -35.12 -21.45 -22.01
N SER A 61 -35.42 -22.30 -21.03
CA SER A 61 -36.67 -23.03 -20.91
C SER A 61 -37.84 -22.08 -20.65
N PRO A 62 -39.02 -22.33 -21.25
CA PRO A 62 -40.21 -21.54 -20.96
C PRO A 62 -40.64 -21.73 -19.51
N LEU A 63 -40.99 -20.64 -18.84
CA LEU A 63 -41.57 -20.67 -17.51
C LEU A 63 -43.04 -21.15 -17.61
N ILE A 64 -43.43 -22.05 -16.70
CA ILE A 64 -44.80 -22.57 -16.58
C ILE A 64 -45.45 -21.85 -15.41
N ARG A 65 -46.45 -21.02 -15.68
CA ARG A 65 -47.15 -20.28 -14.64
C ARG A 65 -48.27 -21.11 -14.05
N ILE A 66 -48.18 -21.39 -12.75
CA ILE A 66 -49.21 -22.11 -11.98
C ILE A 66 -49.60 -21.23 -10.78
N GLY A 67 -50.83 -20.72 -10.82
CA GLY A 67 -51.28 -19.74 -9.85
C GLY A 67 -50.48 -18.44 -9.93
N ALA A 68 -49.85 -18.04 -8.82
CA ALA A 68 -49.01 -16.84 -8.73
C ALA A 68 -47.49 -17.12 -8.91
N THR A 69 -47.09 -18.39 -9.10
CA THR A 69 -45.69 -18.81 -9.11
C THR A 69 -45.29 -19.32 -10.51
N ASP A 70 -44.11 -18.87 -10.95
CA ASP A 70 -43.49 -19.34 -12.17
C ASP A 70 -42.58 -20.56 -11.87
N TYR A 71 -42.79 -21.65 -12.57
CA TYR A 71 -42.07 -22.91 -12.41
C TYR A 71 -41.21 -23.23 -13.63
N VAL A 72 -40.14 -23.98 -13.40
CA VAL A 72 -39.28 -24.57 -14.44
C VAL A 72 -39.46 -26.09 -14.41
N SER A 73 -39.68 -26.70 -15.56
CA SER A 73 -39.63 -28.15 -15.76
C SER A 73 -38.14 -28.59 -15.78
N LEU A 74 -37.75 -29.47 -14.85
CA LEU A 74 -36.40 -29.98 -14.83
C LEU A 74 -36.10 -30.94 -15.97
N ALA A 75 -37.11 -31.74 -16.41
CA ALA A 75 -36.93 -32.67 -17.50
C ALA A 75 -36.75 -31.98 -18.87
N SER A 76 -37.33 -30.79 -19.06
CA SER A 76 -37.25 -30.01 -20.31
C SER A 76 -36.29 -28.79 -20.18
N SER A 77 -35.52 -28.70 -19.12
CA SER A 77 -34.59 -27.55 -18.91
C SER A 77 -33.49 -27.47 -19.97
N GLU A 78 -33.20 -26.24 -20.42
CA GLU A 78 -32.12 -25.96 -21.39
C GLU A 78 -31.24 -24.81 -20.84
N PRO A 79 -29.97 -25.02 -20.53
CA PRO A 79 -29.25 -26.30 -20.58
C PRO A 79 -29.82 -27.32 -19.56
N ARG A 80 -29.71 -28.60 -19.88
CA ARG A 80 -30.33 -29.67 -19.10
C ARG A 80 -29.81 -29.74 -17.67
N LEU A 81 -30.72 -29.62 -16.71
CA LEU A 81 -30.44 -29.86 -15.29
C LEU A 81 -30.66 -31.36 -15.02
N LYS A 82 -29.67 -32.00 -14.38
CA LYS A 82 -29.83 -33.37 -13.86
C LYS A 82 -30.36 -33.29 -12.44
N TYR A 83 -31.27 -34.11 -12.05
CA TYR A 83 -31.84 -34.10 -10.71
C TYR A 83 -32.06 -35.50 -10.18
N THR A 84 -31.99 -35.61 -8.84
CA THR A 84 -32.37 -36.81 -8.08
C THR A 84 -33.19 -36.38 -6.87
N ILE A 85 -34.25 -37.19 -6.56
CA ILE A 85 -35.01 -36.99 -5.33
C ILE A 85 -34.64 -38.10 -4.37
N ASP A 86 -34.23 -37.75 -3.15
CA ASP A 86 -34.14 -38.70 -2.04
C ASP A 86 -35.41 -38.57 -1.19
N GLU A 87 -36.27 -39.57 -1.28
CA GLU A 87 -37.54 -39.58 -0.54
C GLU A 87 -37.36 -39.86 0.95
N ARG A 88 -36.16 -40.36 1.38
CA ARG A 88 -35.87 -40.62 2.80
C ARG A 88 -35.48 -39.36 3.51
N ASP A 89 -34.60 -38.59 2.87
CA ASP A 89 -34.05 -37.35 3.42
C ASP A 89 -34.86 -36.12 2.96
N LEU A 90 -35.90 -36.33 2.14
CA LEU A 90 -36.75 -35.29 1.56
C LEU A 90 -35.93 -34.21 0.83
N THR A 91 -34.90 -34.65 0.08
CA THR A 91 -34.01 -33.72 -0.66
C THR A 91 -34.25 -33.83 -2.17
N LEU A 92 -34.14 -32.66 -2.86
CA LEU A 92 -34.06 -32.55 -4.31
C LEU A 92 -32.66 -32.05 -4.65
N ASP A 93 -31.79 -32.96 -5.07
CA ASP A 93 -30.46 -32.60 -5.54
C ASP A 93 -30.45 -32.31 -7.04
N ILE A 94 -30.04 -31.10 -7.41
CA ILE A 94 -29.94 -30.65 -8.80
C ILE A 94 -28.47 -30.44 -9.16
N VAL A 95 -28.01 -31.15 -10.19
CA VAL A 95 -26.70 -30.91 -10.81
C VAL A 95 -26.88 -30.01 -12.01
N ALA A 96 -26.62 -28.74 -11.83
CA ALA A 96 -26.65 -27.70 -12.84
C ALA A 96 -25.29 -27.58 -13.55
N PRO A 97 -25.25 -27.55 -14.90
CA PRO A 97 -23.98 -27.30 -15.61
C PRO A 97 -23.53 -25.86 -15.37
N PRO A 98 -22.18 -25.57 -15.37
CA PRO A 98 -21.66 -24.23 -15.12
C PRO A 98 -22.24 -23.13 -16.03
N ALA A 99 -22.69 -23.49 -17.23
CA ALA A 99 -23.33 -22.56 -18.16
C ALA A 99 -24.73 -22.07 -17.72
N ALA A 100 -25.41 -22.81 -16.85
CA ALA A 100 -26.71 -22.43 -16.28
C ALA A 100 -26.55 -21.51 -15.04
N LEU A 101 -25.41 -21.49 -14.42
CA LEU A 101 -25.16 -20.80 -13.17
C LEU A 101 -24.65 -19.36 -13.37
N ALA A 102 -24.80 -18.56 -12.34
CA ALA A 102 -24.22 -17.21 -12.29
C ALA A 102 -22.70 -17.25 -12.42
N GLU A 103 -22.13 -16.25 -13.07
CA GLU A 103 -20.69 -16.05 -13.10
C GLU A 103 -20.23 -15.34 -11.82
N THR A 104 -19.31 -15.93 -11.10
CA THR A 104 -18.70 -15.33 -9.92
C THR A 104 -17.42 -14.60 -10.32
N THR A 105 -17.42 -13.26 -10.23
CA THR A 105 -16.20 -12.48 -10.40
C THR A 105 -15.54 -12.26 -9.04
N VAL A 106 -14.27 -12.63 -8.93
CA VAL A 106 -13.47 -12.45 -7.72
C VAL A 106 -12.27 -11.58 -8.05
N ASP A 107 -12.23 -10.39 -7.47
CA ASP A 107 -11.08 -9.48 -7.54
C ASP A 107 -10.12 -9.78 -6.38
N VAL A 108 -8.92 -10.24 -6.71
CA VAL A 108 -7.85 -10.55 -5.75
C VAL A 108 -6.78 -9.48 -5.70
N SER A 109 -7.03 -8.31 -6.27
CA SER A 109 -6.11 -7.18 -6.21
C SER A 109 -5.91 -6.69 -4.77
N ASP A 110 -4.79 -6.02 -4.54
CA ASP A 110 -4.57 -5.33 -3.29
C ASP A 110 -5.53 -4.14 -3.21
N HIS A 111 -6.30 -4.07 -2.15
CA HIS A 111 -7.21 -2.98 -1.83
C HIS A 111 -6.80 -2.34 -0.50
N ALA A 112 -7.27 -1.12 -0.28
CA ALA A 112 -7.15 -0.51 1.04
C ALA A 112 -7.76 -1.45 2.10
N PRO A 113 -7.12 -1.60 3.27
CA PRO A 113 -7.69 -2.39 4.34
C PRO A 113 -9.11 -1.93 4.68
N PRO A 114 -10.04 -2.85 5.00
CA PRO A 114 -11.38 -2.48 5.42
C PRO A 114 -11.34 -1.50 6.60
N GLY A 115 -12.15 -0.43 6.52
CA GLY A 115 -12.18 0.59 7.57
C GLY A 115 -11.02 1.57 7.55
N ALA A 116 -10.18 1.59 6.52
CA ALA A 116 -9.13 2.59 6.37
C ALA A 116 -9.74 4.01 6.30
N TRP A 117 -9.35 4.84 7.26
CA TRP A 117 -9.83 6.22 7.37
C TRP A 117 -8.83 7.18 6.75
N TYR A 118 -9.25 7.88 5.70
CA TYR A 118 -8.48 8.94 5.06
C TYR A 118 -8.70 10.24 5.83
N THR A 119 -7.62 10.74 6.42
CA THR A 119 -7.68 11.87 7.35
C THR A 119 -7.50 13.21 6.64
N GLU A 120 -8.16 14.25 7.13
CA GLU A 120 -8.14 15.61 6.58
C GLU A 120 -7.83 16.68 7.64
N GLU A 121 -7.27 16.26 8.79
CA GLU A 121 -6.99 17.18 9.89
C GLU A 121 -5.95 18.23 9.53
N THR A 122 -6.16 19.44 10.06
CA THR A 122 -5.21 20.54 9.90
C THR A 122 -3.95 20.29 10.72
N SER A 123 -2.80 20.38 10.07
CA SER A 123 -1.50 20.22 10.72
C SER A 123 -0.46 21.13 10.09
N ALA A 124 0.52 21.56 10.89
CA ALA A 124 1.67 22.33 10.41
C ALA A 124 2.95 21.72 10.97
N TYR A 125 4.04 21.85 10.24
CA TYR A 125 5.34 21.37 10.70
C TYR A 125 6.49 22.30 10.32
N LEU A 126 7.57 22.23 11.10
CA LEU A 126 8.87 22.83 10.83
C LEU A 126 9.95 21.78 11.03
N THR A 127 10.52 21.29 9.95
CA THR A 127 11.72 20.44 9.97
C THR A 127 12.95 21.35 9.91
N TYR A 128 13.93 21.07 10.76
CA TYR A 128 15.18 21.84 10.83
C TYR A 128 16.38 20.91 10.85
N ALA A 129 17.48 21.35 10.22
CA ALA A 129 18.75 20.63 10.20
C ALA A 129 19.92 21.63 10.19
N PRO A 130 20.30 22.20 11.34
CA PRO A 130 21.54 22.97 11.47
C PRO A 130 22.76 22.05 11.46
N SER A 131 23.86 22.54 10.89
CA SER A 131 25.15 21.87 10.89
C SER A 131 26.27 22.88 11.01
N LEU A 132 27.38 22.41 11.61
CA LEU A 132 28.58 23.17 11.82
C LEU A 132 29.76 22.41 11.22
N ILE A 133 30.47 23.04 10.27
CA ILE A 133 31.63 22.47 9.60
C ILE A 133 32.85 23.17 10.15
N ASP A 134 33.86 22.41 10.58
CA ASP A 134 35.16 22.87 11.10
C ASP A 134 35.02 23.90 12.23
N PHE A 135 33.90 23.89 12.96
CA PHE A 135 33.56 24.82 14.07
C PHE A 135 33.44 26.30 13.65
N ASP A 136 33.51 26.63 12.37
CA ASP A 136 33.47 28.00 11.87
C ASP A 136 32.41 28.25 10.80
N GLN A 137 32.02 27.23 10.02
CA GLN A 137 31.03 27.36 8.96
C GLN A 137 29.68 26.81 9.40
N PHE A 138 28.79 27.72 9.77
CA PHE A 138 27.41 27.35 10.09
C PHE A 138 26.56 27.23 8.82
N ARG A 139 25.83 26.13 8.71
CA ARG A 139 24.81 25.89 7.70
C ARG A 139 23.52 25.46 8.37
N ALA A 140 22.39 25.74 7.74
CA ALA A 140 21.09 25.27 8.19
C ALA A 140 20.17 24.99 7.02
N PHE A 141 19.33 23.99 7.18
CA PHE A 141 18.20 23.73 6.32
C PHE A 141 16.93 23.82 7.16
N ALA A 142 15.87 24.39 6.58
CA ALA A 142 14.55 24.41 7.19
C ALA A 142 13.48 24.16 6.14
N GLU A 143 12.47 23.37 6.49
CA GLU A 143 11.26 23.18 5.72
C GLU A 143 10.05 23.40 6.59
N THR A 144 9.11 24.22 6.10
CA THR A 144 7.81 24.45 6.73
C THR A 144 6.71 23.89 5.88
N GLY A 145 5.68 23.33 6.49
CA GLY A 145 4.50 22.83 5.80
C GLY A 145 3.24 23.06 6.58
N LEU A 146 2.14 23.24 5.83
CA LEU A 146 0.77 23.33 6.32
C LEU A 146 -0.10 22.38 5.49
N ASN A 147 -0.86 21.53 6.15
CA ASN A 147 -1.87 20.68 5.55
C ASN A 147 -3.25 21.05 6.08
N ALA A 148 -4.24 21.16 5.19
CA ALA A 148 -5.64 21.42 5.55
C ALA A 148 -6.53 20.76 4.50
N GLY A 149 -7.15 19.63 4.83
CA GLY A 149 -7.94 18.82 3.89
C GLY A 149 -7.11 18.40 2.67
N ALA A 150 -7.60 18.69 1.49
CA ALA A 150 -6.93 18.39 0.22
C ALA A 150 -5.76 19.33 -0.13
N MET A 151 -5.52 20.35 0.70
CA MET A 151 -4.52 21.39 0.45
C MET A 151 -3.25 21.15 1.26
N ARG A 152 -2.10 21.32 0.61
CA ARG A 152 -0.78 21.32 1.25
C ARG A 152 0.02 22.53 0.76
N VAL A 153 0.61 23.28 1.69
CA VAL A 153 1.56 24.36 1.39
C VAL A 153 2.91 23.96 1.99
N THR A 154 3.97 24.02 1.20
CA THR A 154 5.33 23.73 1.69
C THR A 154 6.30 24.80 1.20
N SER A 155 7.27 25.15 2.03
CA SER A 155 8.39 26.02 1.65
C SER A 155 9.65 25.59 2.38
N ASN A 156 10.75 25.46 1.63
CA ASN A 156 12.04 25.13 2.21
C ASN A 156 13.12 26.14 1.83
N ALA A 157 14.09 26.29 2.73
CA ALA A 157 15.20 27.21 2.60
C ALA A 157 16.49 26.63 3.18
N SER A 158 17.60 27.07 2.63
CA SER A 158 18.93 26.83 3.17
C SER A 158 19.58 28.12 3.61
N TYR A 159 20.46 28.04 4.58
CA TYR A 159 21.32 29.10 5.01
C TYR A 159 22.79 28.66 4.96
N ASP A 160 23.64 29.47 4.41
CA ASP A 160 25.08 29.38 4.57
C ASP A 160 25.66 30.77 4.72
N GLN A 161 26.92 30.87 5.24
CA GLN A 161 27.57 32.16 5.54
C GLN A 161 27.89 32.98 4.27
N GLN A 162 28.01 32.36 3.10
CA GLN A 162 28.36 33.02 1.84
C GLN A 162 27.15 33.60 1.14
N ASN A 163 26.08 32.82 1.07
CA ASN A 163 24.87 33.16 0.31
C ASN A 163 23.73 33.72 1.20
N GLY A 164 23.88 33.61 2.54
CA GLY A 164 22.81 33.94 3.47
C GLY A 164 21.62 32.97 3.36
N VAL A 165 20.40 33.45 3.55
CA VAL A 165 19.18 32.64 3.39
C VAL A 165 18.79 32.54 1.93
N VAL A 166 18.76 31.34 1.40
CA VAL A 166 18.31 31.04 0.04
C VAL A 166 17.05 30.17 0.11
N ARG A 167 15.91 30.71 -0.39
CA ARG A 167 14.70 29.93 -0.60
C ARG A 167 14.92 28.89 -1.70
N LEU A 168 14.61 27.66 -1.42
CA LEU A 168 14.75 26.57 -2.39
C LEU A 168 13.44 26.40 -3.19
N LEU A 169 12.46 25.72 -2.65
CA LEU A 169 11.17 25.48 -3.29
C LEU A 169 10.03 26.02 -2.42
N SER A 170 8.99 26.54 -3.06
CA SER A 170 7.74 26.88 -2.39
C SER A 170 6.59 26.46 -3.29
N GLN A 171 5.65 25.71 -2.76
CA GLN A 171 4.55 25.16 -3.53
C GLN A 171 3.27 25.08 -2.71
N TRP A 172 2.18 25.29 -3.40
CA TRP A 172 0.83 25.05 -2.95
C TRP A 172 0.25 23.92 -3.80
N VAL A 173 -0.10 22.82 -3.17
CA VAL A 173 -0.59 21.60 -3.82
C VAL A 173 -2.04 21.39 -3.44
N LEU A 174 -2.88 21.21 -4.46
CA LEU A 174 -4.27 20.84 -4.34
C LEU A 174 -4.42 19.41 -4.88
N SER A 175 -4.77 18.47 -4.03
CA SER A 175 -4.86 17.04 -4.36
C SER A 175 -6.32 16.60 -4.49
N ASP A 176 -6.66 16.03 -5.63
CA ASP A 176 -7.93 15.33 -5.89
C ASP A 176 -7.65 13.82 -5.88
N ARG A 177 -7.78 13.19 -4.70
CA ARG A 177 -7.45 11.77 -4.50
C ARG A 177 -8.36 10.84 -5.31
N GLU A 178 -9.65 11.14 -5.39
CA GLU A 178 -10.63 10.29 -6.09
C GLU A 178 -10.33 10.17 -7.58
N ASN A 179 -9.88 11.26 -8.20
CA ASN A 179 -9.50 11.30 -9.60
C ASN A 179 -7.99 11.16 -9.83
N VAL A 180 -7.22 10.99 -8.73
CA VAL A 180 -5.75 10.78 -8.77
C VAL A 180 -5.04 11.94 -9.49
N ARG A 181 -5.44 13.20 -9.18
CA ARG A 181 -4.94 14.42 -9.84
C ARG A 181 -4.40 15.41 -8.82
N GLU A 182 -3.41 16.18 -9.24
CA GLU A 182 -2.84 17.29 -8.48
C GLU A 182 -2.71 18.54 -9.32
N LEU A 183 -2.99 19.68 -8.69
CA LEU A 183 -2.60 21.00 -9.17
C LEU A 183 -1.54 21.55 -8.22
N VAL A 184 -0.35 21.84 -8.75
CA VAL A 184 0.75 22.49 -8.03
C VAL A 184 0.87 23.93 -8.49
N ILE A 185 0.85 24.87 -7.55
CA ILE A 185 1.06 26.30 -7.76
C ILE A 185 2.36 26.67 -7.08
N GLY A 186 3.31 27.22 -7.82
CA GLY A 186 4.65 27.55 -7.32
C GLY A 186 5.77 26.76 -8.00
N ASP A 187 6.83 26.45 -7.25
CA ASP A 187 7.99 25.74 -7.81
C ASP A 187 7.72 24.23 -7.91
N SER A 188 7.89 23.64 -9.07
CA SER A 188 7.78 22.21 -9.28
C SER A 188 8.86 21.69 -10.23
N TYR A 189 9.41 20.49 -9.93
CA TYR A 189 10.26 19.78 -10.89
C TYR A 189 9.38 19.02 -11.87
N VAL A 190 9.56 19.29 -13.15
CA VAL A 190 8.78 18.67 -14.22
C VAL A 190 9.73 18.09 -15.27
N SER A 191 9.41 16.91 -15.78
CA SER A 191 10.15 16.23 -16.86
C SER A 191 9.18 15.71 -17.91
N THR A 192 9.58 15.87 -19.17
CA THR A 192 8.81 15.38 -20.33
C THR A 192 9.35 14.05 -20.88
N GLY A 193 10.09 13.28 -20.10
CA GLY A 193 10.53 11.93 -20.46
C GLY A 193 11.95 11.84 -21.05
N ALA A 194 12.25 10.72 -21.68
CA ALA A 194 13.62 10.31 -21.99
C ALA A 194 14.37 11.22 -22.97
N LEU A 195 13.68 11.86 -23.90
CA LEU A 195 14.22 12.81 -24.88
C LEU A 195 13.84 14.25 -24.56
N GLY A 196 13.16 14.50 -23.45
CA GLY A 196 12.77 15.81 -23.00
C GLY A 196 13.75 16.45 -22.04
N GLY A 197 13.49 17.72 -21.74
CA GLY A 197 14.13 18.44 -20.66
C GLY A 197 13.50 18.09 -19.30
N GLY A 198 14.31 18.20 -18.22
CA GLY A 198 13.81 18.29 -16.85
C GLY A 198 14.13 19.67 -16.30
N ALA A 199 13.16 20.35 -15.71
CA ALA A 199 13.33 21.72 -15.22
C ALA A 199 12.53 21.95 -13.95
N ILE A 200 13.00 22.88 -13.11
CA ILE A 200 12.20 23.47 -12.04
C ILE A 200 11.50 24.68 -12.61
N LEU A 201 10.17 24.69 -12.56
CA LEU A 201 9.33 25.79 -13.01
C LEU A 201 8.63 26.44 -11.83
N GLY A 202 8.64 27.77 -11.79
CA GLY A 202 7.72 28.53 -10.95
C GLY A 202 6.47 28.88 -11.74
N GLY A 203 5.34 28.27 -11.41
CA GLY A 203 4.11 28.45 -12.18
C GLY A 203 3.00 27.50 -11.77
N LEU A 204 2.35 26.90 -12.74
CA LEU A 204 1.25 25.97 -12.58
C LEU A 204 1.63 24.61 -13.17
N THR A 205 1.43 23.54 -12.41
CA THR A 205 1.60 22.16 -12.88
C THR A 205 0.34 21.36 -12.57
N PHE A 206 -0.28 20.79 -13.59
CA PHE A 206 -1.42 19.87 -13.46
C PHE A 206 -0.98 18.47 -13.91
N GLN A 207 -1.14 17.49 -13.02
CA GLN A 207 -0.63 16.14 -13.26
C GLN A 207 -1.54 15.06 -12.70
N ARG A 208 -1.42 13.87 -13.28
CA ARG A 208 -1.90 12.66 -12.63
C ARG A 208 -0.80 12.13 -11.71
N ASN A 209 -1.09 12.11 -10.41
CA ASN A 209 -0.15 11.62 -9.40
C ASN A 209 -0.66 10.31 -8.79
N PHE A 210 -0.11 9.20 -9.22
CA PHE A 210 -0.49 7.87 -8.72
C PHE A 210 -0.17 7.62 -7.23
N ALA A 211 0.64 8.47 -6.60
CA ALA A 211 0.90 8.36 -5.17
C ALA A 211 -0.34 8.72 -4.30
N LEU A 212 -1.34 9.38 -4.89
CA LEU A 212 -2.62 9.69 -4.22
C LEU A 212 -3.50 8.46 -3.97
N ASP A 213 -3.32 7.41 -4.78
CA ASP A 213 -3.96 6.12 -4.58
C ASP A 213 -2.95 5.00 -4.84
N PRO A 214 -2.22 4.57 -3.78
CA PRO A 214 -1.22 3.52 -3.91
C PRO A 214 -1.80 2.14 -4.25
N TYR A 215 -3.12 1.92 -4.10
CA TYR A 215 -3.80 0.69 -4.46
C TYR A 215 -4.28 0.69 -5.92
N LEU A 216 -4.19 1.83 -6.62
CA LEU A 216 -4.57 1.91 -8.02
C LEU A 216 -3.74 0.98 -8.90
N VAL A 217 -4.42 0.10 -9.61
CA VAL A 217 -3.80 -0.80 -10.60
C VAL A 217 -3.30 0.01 -11.79
N ARG A 218 -1.99 0.19 -11.92
CA ARG A 218 -1.37 0.97 -13.01
C ARG A 218 -0.95 0.12 -14.20
N VAL A 219 -0.48 -1.08 -13.94
CA VAL A 219 0.02 -2.01 -14.96
C VAL A 219 -0.98 -3.12 -15.24
N PRO A 220 -0.96 -3.78 -16.40
CA PRO A 220 -1.82 -4.93 -16.67
C PRO A 220 -1.67 -6.01 -15.60
N ARG A 221 -2.79 -6.55 -15.12
CA ARG A 221 -2.82 -7.64 -14.15
C ARG A 221 -3.21 -8.94 -14.81
N LEU A 222 -2.86 -10.04 -14.15
CA LEU A 222 -3.20 -11.37 -14.60
C LEU A 222 -4.61 -11.72 -14.12
N GLY A 223 -5.30 -12.55 -14.88
CA GLY A 223 -6.61 -13.09 -14.54
C GLY A 223 -6.75 -14.50 -15.08
N TYR A 224 -7.73 -15.24 -14.57
CA TYR A 224 -8.08 -16.57 -15.03
C TYR A 224 -9.59 -16.77 -15.01
N GLN A 225 -10.12 -17.27 -16.12
CA GLN A 225 -11.52 -17.69 -16.22
C GLN A 225 -11.58 -19.21 -16.22
N GLY A 226 -12.45 -19.75 -15.40
CA GLY A 226 -12.65 -21.19 -15.27
C GLY A 226 -14.06 -21.53 -14.89
N SER A 227 -14.32 -22.82 -14.69
CA SER A 227 -15.59 -23.30 -14.20
C SER A 227 -15.41 -24.45 -13.23
N VAL A 228 -16.27 -24.50 -12.20
CA VAL A 228 -16.30 -25.56 -11.19
C VAL A 228 -17.70 -26.10 -11.06
N MET A 229 -17.81 -27.42 -10.81
CA MET A 229 -19.09 -28.10 -10.65
C MET A 229 -19.57 -28.11 -9.18
N ALA A 230 -18.67 -27.94 -8.23
CA ALA A 230 -18.94 -27.91 -6.78
C ALA A 230 -18.23 -26.74 -6.12
N PRO A 231 -18.63 -26.29 -4.90
CA PRO A 231 -17.89 -25.30 -4.14
C PRO A 231 -16.42 -25.70 -4.06
N SER A 232 -15.51 -24.84 -4.52
CA SER A 232 -14.09 -25.16 -4.69
C SER A 232 -13.21 -24.05 -4.14
N THR A 233 -11.94 -24.36 -3.89
CA THR A 233 -10.93 -23.36 -3.59
C THR A 233 -9.94 -23.21 -4.74
N VAL A 234 -9.57 -21.97 -5.05
CA VAL A 234 -8.53 -21.64 -6.04
C VAL A 234 -7.33 -21.05 -5.31
N ASP A 235 -6.22 -21.78 -5.33
CA ASP A 235 -4.94 -21.31 -4.84
C ASP A 235 -4.17 -20.69 -5.99
N VAL A 236 -3.78 -19.42 -5.83
CA VAL A 236 -3.04 -18.65 -6.82
C VAL A 236 -1.58 -18.60 -6.42
N TYR A 237 -0.72 -19.18 -7.24
CA TYR A 237 0.73 -19.14 -7.07
C TYR A 237 1.36 -18.23 -8.11
N VAL A 238 2.25 -17.34 -7.68
CA VAL A 238 3.12 -16.54 -8.56
C VAL A 238 4.57 -16.93 -8.28
N ASN A 239 5.28 -17.42 -9.30
CA ASN A 239 6.63 -17.94 -9.17
C ASN A 239 6.78 -18.99 -8.04
N ASN A 240 5.80 -19.90 -7.92
CA ASN A 240 5.68 -20.95 -6.90
C ASN A 240 5.45 -20.45 -5.45
N VAL A 241 5.14 -19.16 -5.25
CA VAL A 241 4.74 -18.62 -3.96
C VAL A 241 3.21 -18.48 -3.94
N LEU A 242 2.55 -19.05 -2.94
CA LEU A 242 1.12 -18.86 -2.74
C LEU A 242 0.85 -17.40 -2.38
N VAL A 243 0.17 -16.68 -3.28
CA VAL A 243 -0.15 -15.26 -3.06
C VAL A 243 -1.58 -15.04 -2.61
N ARG A 244 -2.49 -15.97 -2.97
CA ARG A 244 -3.89 -15.86 -2.58
C ARG A 244 -4.58 -17.23 -2.57
N ARG A 245 -5.55 -17.40 -1.67
CA ARG A 245 -6.50 -18.52 -1.66
C ARG A 245 -7.92 -17.94 -1.67
N VAL A 246 -8.76 -18.43 -2.57
CA VAL A 246 -10.11 -17.90 -2.81
C VAL A 246 -11.10 -19.05 -2.87
N ALA A 247 -12.23 -18.92 -2.18
CA ALA A 247 -13.36 -19.82 -2.36
C ALA A 247 -14.20 -19.35 -3.55
N VAL A 248 -14.60 -20.28 -4.41
CA VAL A 248 -15.46 -20.04 -5.57
C VAL A 248 -16.70 -20.94 -5.48
N ALA A 249 -17.87 -20.35 -5.78
CA ALA A 249 -19.12 -21.06 -5.87
C ALA A 249 -19.17 -21.91 -7.15
N PRO A 250 -20.04 -22.96 -7.21
CA PRO A 250 -20.29 -23.70 -8.45
C PRO A 250 -20.69 -22.76 -9.57
N GLY A 251 -20.18 -22.99 -10.78
CA GLY A 251 -20.48 -22.18 -11.95
C GLY A 251 -19.21 -21.72 -12.67
N GLN A 252 -19.38 -20.71 -13.51
CA GLN A 252 -18.27 -19.99 -14.13
C GLN A 252 -17.69 -19.01 -13.12
N PHE A 253 -16.39 -18.89 -13.08
CA PHE A 253 -15.72 -17.87 -12.29
C PHE A 253 -14.67 -17.11 -13.10
N ASN A 254 -14.53 -15.83 -12.79
CA ASN A 254 -13.55 -14.91 -13.37
C ASN A 254 -12.71 -14.33 -12.25
N LEU A 255 -11.51 -14.83 -12.11
CA LEU A 255 -10.54 -14.37 -11.12
C LEU A 255 -9.69 -13.27 -11.75
N GLN A 256 -9.71 -12.08 -11.16
CA GLN A 256 -9.05 -10.89 -11.70
C GLN A 256 -8.10 -10.28 -10.66
N GLY A 257 -7.18 -9.44 -11.12
CA GLY A 257 -6.39 -8.61 -10.24
C GLY A 257 -5.15 -9.26 -9.64
N VAL A 258 -4.72 -10.44 -10.11
CA VAL A 258 -3.46 -11.04 -9.66
C VAL A 258 -2.30 -10.13 -10.03
N ALA A 259 -1.59 -9.61 -9.01
CA ALA A 259 -0.43 -8.75 -9.22
C ALA A 259 0.78 -9.59 -9.68
N PRO A 260 1.27 -9.39 -10.91
CA PRO A 260 2.48 -10.05 -11.35
C PRO A 260 3.71 -9.42 -10.69
N LEU A 261 4.73 -10.20 -10.40
CA LEU A 261 6.06 -9.65 -10.15
C LEU A 261 6.66 -9.12 -11.45
N SER A 262 7.37 -7.99 -11.38
CA SER A 262 8.01 -7.40 -12.56
C SER A 262 8.95 -8.38 -13.26
N GLY A 263 8.91 -8.42 -14.59
CA GLY A 263 9.70 -9.30 -15.44
C GLY A 263 8.95 -10.58 -15.84
N ALA A 264 9.71 -11.56 -16.34
CA ALA A 264 9.19 -12.87 -16.72
C ALA A 264 8.92 -13.75 -15.50
N GLY A 265 7.80 -14.43 -15.49
CA GLY A 265 7.40 -15.32 -14.42
C GLY A 265 6.36 -16.33 -14.85
N ASN A 266 5.91 -17.15 -13.92
CA ASN A 266 4.79 -18.04 -14.09
C ASN A 266 3.70 -17.76 -13.07
N VAL A 267 2.46 -17.94 -13.47
CA VAL A 267 1.30 -17.99 -12.58
C VAL A 267 0.68 -19.37 -12.69
N ARG A 268 0.28 -19.92 -11.55
CA ARG A 268 -0.34 -21.24 -11.45
C ARG A 268 -1.59 -21.14 -10.58
N TYR A 269 -2.70 -21.64 -11.10
CA TYR A 269 -3.98 -21.73 -10.41
C TYR A 269 -4.24 -23.20 -10.10
N VAL A 270 -4.29 -23.53 -8.81
CA VAL A 270 -4.63 -24.88 -8.35
C VAL A 270 -6.04 -24.85 -7.81
N ILE A 271 -6.95 -25.50 -8.54
CA ILE A 271 -8.37 -25.57 -8.21
C ILE A 271 -8.61 -26.88 -7.49
N SER A 272 -9.09 -26.84 -6.25
CA SER A 272 -9.35 -27.99 -5.41
C SER A 272 -10.84 -28.07 -5.08
N ASP A 273 -11.47 -29.21 -5.36
CA ASP A 273 -12.86 -29.47 -5.00
C ASP A 273 -12.99 -30.09 -3.58
N PRO A 274 -14.19 -30.26 -3.01
CA PRO A 274 -14.39 -30.85 -1.68
C PRO A 274 -13.88 -32.28 -1.54
N LEU A 275 -13.73 -33.01 -2.66
CA LEU A 275 -13.19 -34.37 -2.69
C LEU A 275 -11.67 -34.38 -2.89
N SER A 276 -11.00 -33.22 -2.73
CA SER A 276 -9.55 -33.04 -2.91
C SER A 276 -9.02 -33.37 -4.31
N ARG A 277 -9.90 -33.40 -5.33
CA ARG A 277 -9.45 -33.50 -6.72
C ARG A 277 -8.88 -32.15 -7.12
N GLN A 278 -7.70 -32.14 -7.73
CA GLN A 278 -7.01 -30.93 -8.11
C GLN A 278 -6.93 -30.81 -9.64
N SER A 279 -7.17 -29.59 -10.12
CA SER A 279 -6.87 -29.16 -11.48
C SER A 279 -5.82 -28.06 -11.41
N ASP A 280 -4.75 -28.23 -12.17
CA ASP A 280 -3.61 -27.30 -12.19
C ASP A 280 -3.53 -26.62 -13.55
N VAL A 281 -3.59 -25.30 -13.57
CA VAL A 281 -3.47 -24.48 -14.78
C VAL A 281 -2.35 -23.49 -14.59
N ALA A 282 -1.32 -23.58 -15.41
CA ALA A 282 -0.15 -22.71 -15.36
C ALA A 282 0.12 -22.03 -16.71
N PHE A 283 0.54 -20.78 -16.66
CA PHE A 283 1.02 -20.06 -17.84
C PHE A 283 2.12 -19.06 -17.50
N GLU A 284 2.97 -18.80 -18.49
CA GLU A 284 4.04 -17.82 -18.38
C GLU A 284 3.52 -16.42 -18.69
N TYR A 285 4.06 -15.43 -17.98
CA TYR A 285 3.78 -14.01 -18.21
C TYR A 285 5.07 -13.18 -18.26
N TYR A 286 4.96 -11.97 -18.78
CA TYR A 286 5.94 -10.90 -18.64
C TYR A 286 5.22 -9.63 -18.15
N ALA A 287 5.62 -9.13 -16.97
CA ALA A 287 5.07 -7.91 -16.40
C ALA A 287 6.02 -6.73 -16.64
N ALA A 288 5.61 -5.81 -17.50
CA ALA A 288 6.35 -4.60 -17.82
C ALA A 288 6.01 -3.47 -16.86
N SER A 289 7.02 -2.69 -16.49
CA SER A 289 6.84 -1.52 -15.62
C SER A 289 6.43 -0.26 -16.37
N SER A 290 6.67 -0.21 -17.70
CA SER A 290 6.39 0.97 -18.53
C SER A 290 5.06 0.92 -19.28
N VAL A 291 4.39 -0.24 -19.34
CA VAL A 291 3.09 -0.40 -20.00
C VAL A 291 1.97 -0.13 -19.01
N LEU A 292 1.12 0.85 -19.33
CA LEU A 292 -0.06 1.18 -18.56
C LEU A 292 -1.22 0.22 -18.89
N ARG A 293 -2.08 -0.07 -17.91
CA ARG A 293 -3.31 -0.84 -18.19
C ARG A 293 -4.19 -0.11 -19.22
N PRO A 294 -4.99 -0.84 -20.02
CA PRO A 294 -5.87 -0.23 -21.01
C PRO A 294 -6.77 0.86 -20.44
N GLY A 295 -6.86 1.99 -21.13
CA GLY A 295 -7.67 3.15 -20.73
C GLY A 295 -7.05 4.02 -19.63
N LEU A 296 -5.99 3.60 -18.96
CA LEU A 296 -5.29 4.43 -17.98
C LEU A 296 -4.38 5.42 -18.70
N SER A 297 -4.47 6.70 -18.33
CA SER A 297 -3.58 7.75 -18.81
C SER A 297 -2.65 8.24 -17.70
N GLU A 298 -1.45 8.64 -18.07
CA GLU A 298 -0.45 9.36 -17.27
C GLU A 298 -0.16 10.69 -17.96
N TYR A 299 -0.22 11.80 -17.25
CA TYR A 299 0.04 13.11 -17.85
C TYR A 299 0.63 14.08 -16.84
N VAL A 300 1.38 15.02 -17.37
CA VAL A 300 1.85 16.24 -16.71
C VAL A 300 1.79 17.40 -17.70
N TRP A 301 1.19 18.51 -17.28
CA TRP A 301 1.10 19.77 -18.01
C TRP A 301 1.61 20.85 -17.08
N SER A 302 2.56 21.67 -17.55
CA SER A 302 3.15 22.72 -16.74
C SER A 302 3.34 23.99 -17.56
N ALA A 303 3.03 25.13 -16.95
CA ALA A 303 3.26 26.45 -17.53
C ALA A 303 3.79 27.40 -16.45
N GLY A 304 4.88 28.08 -16.75
CA GLY A 304 5.54 28.96 -15.78
C GLY A 304 6.83 29.52 -16.30
N PHE A 305 7.72 29.86 -15.38
CA PHE A 305 9.02 30.42 -15.67
C PHE A 305 10.12 29.50 -15.20
N LEU A 306 11.13 29.29 -16.02
CA LEU A 306 12.28 28.45 -15.70
C LEU A 306 12.98 28.99 -14.45
N ARG A 307 13.16 28.15 -13.41
CA ARG A 307 13.93 28.52 -12.24
C ARG A 307 15.42 28.37 -12.53
N GLU A 308 16.12 29.51 -12.58
CA GLU A 308 17.57 29.57 -12.75
C GLU A 308 18.29 29.62 -11.40
N LYS A 309 19.55 29.23 -11.36
CA LYS A 309 20.43 29.29 -10.16
C LYS A 309 19.77 28.75 -8.89
N TYR A 310 19.01 27.64 -9.02
CA TYR A 310 18.43 26.94 -7.88
C TYR A 310 19.52 26.62 -6.84
N GLY A 311 19.22 26.86 -5.56
CA GLY A 311 20.16 26.68 -4.47
C GLY A 311 21.17 27.82 -4.26
N ALA A 312 21.27 28.77 -5.22
CA ALA A 312 22.16 29.94 -5.10
C ALA A 312 21.38 31.26 -4.99
N ARG A 313 20.19 31.35 -5.57
CA ARG A 313 19.33 32.56 -5.52
C ARG A 313 17.88 32.23 -5.26
N SER A 314 17.21 33.02 -4.43
CA SER A 314 15.86 32.79 -3.95
C SER A 314 14.76 32.96 -5.02
N PHE A 315 14.90 33.89 -5.95
CA PHE A 315 13.84 34.31 -6.91
C PHE A 315 14.39 34.57 -8.30
N ASP A 316 15.28 33.73 -8.79
CA ASP A 316 15.85 33.87 -10.13
C ASP A 316 15.03 33.03 -11.12
N TYR A 317 14.11 33.71 -11.86
CA TYR A 317 13.23 33.11 -12.84
C TYR A 317 13.54 33.66 -14.21
N GLY A 318 13.79 32.77 -15.18
CA GLY A 318 14.17 33.09 -16.55
C GLY A 318 13.01 33.04 -17.53
N ALA A 319 13.22 32.39 -18.65
CA ALA A 319 12.26 32.37 -19.75
C ALA A 319 10.94 31.68 -19.42
N PRO A 320 9.81 32.14 -19.97
CA PRO A 320 8.55 31.43 -19.90
C PRO A 320 8.65 30.10 -20.65
N LEU A 321 8.07 29.07 -20.07
CA LEU A 321 8.08 27.70 -20.58
C LEU A 321 6.74 27.02 -20.36
N VAL A 322 6.22 26.39 -21.40
CA VAL A 322 5.10 25.47 -21.33
C VAL A 322 5.61 24.11 -21.74
N LEU A 323 5.30 23.09 -20.94
CA LEU A 323 5.69 21.72 -21.26
C LEU A 323 4.58 20.75 -20.88
N GLY A 324 4.53 19.64 -21.58
CA GLY A 324 3.57 18.59 -21.31
C GLY A 324 4.02 17.24 -21.83
N ARG A 325 3.51 16.22 -21.16
CA ARG A 325 3.64 14.82 -21.54
C ARG A 325 2.31 14.13 -21.30
N TYR A 326 1.91 13.28 -22.22
CA TYR A 326 0.72 12.45 -22.11
C TYR A 326 1.01 11.05 -22.58
N ARG A 327 0.60 10.04 -21.82
CA ARG A 327 0.70 8.62 -22.17
C ARG A 327 -0.61 7.91 -21.87
N VAL A 328 -0.97 6.91 -22.66
CA VAL A 328 -2.19 6.12 -22.46
C VAL A 328 -1.94 4.65 -22.80
N GLY A 329 -2.41 3.77 -21.91
CA GLY A 329 -2.46 2.32 -22.19
C GLY A 329 -3.53 2.03 -23.24
N VAL A 330 -3.13 1.47 -24.39
CA VAL A 330 -4.04 1.12 -25.48
C VAL A 330 -4.50 -0.33 -25.36
N THR A 331 -3.55 -1.23 -25.06
CA THR A 331 -3.82 -2.64 -24.78
C THR A 331 -2.98 -3.09 -23.59
N ASN A 332 -3.14 -4.33 -23.15
CA ASN A 332 -2.28 -4.91 -22.11
C ASN A 332 -0.80 -5.02 -22.51
N ALA A 333 -0.48 -4.84 -23.79
CA ALA A 333 0.87 -4.93 -24.31
C ALA A 333 1.39 -3.61 -24.88
N LEU A 334 0.57 -2.56 -25.01
CA LEU A 334 0.89 -1.34 -25.74
C LEU A 334 0.51 -0.09 -24.99
N THR A 335 1.46 0.82 -24.79
CA THR A 335 1.26 2.20 -24.34
C THR A 335 1.80 3.16 -25.38
N LEU A 336 1.02 4.16 -25.72
CA LEU A 336 1.40 5.26 -26.60
C LEU A 336 1.51 6.55 -25.81
N GLY A 337 2.41 7.44 -26.22
CA GLY A 337 2.57 8.74 -25.61
C GLY A 337 3.14 9.80 -26.54
N GLY A 338 3.04 11.04 -26.08
CA GLY A 338 3.64 12.18 -26.73
C GLY A 338 4.05 13.25 -25.73
N ARG A 339 4.95 14.13 -26.17
CA ARG A 339 5.47 15.24 -25.37
C ARG A 339 5.63 16.50 -26.21
N ALA A 340 5.59 17.64 -25.54
CA ALA A 340 5.90 18.94 -26.15
C ALA A 340 6.53 19.87 -25.12
N GLU A 341 7.44 20.72 -25.56
CA GLU A 341 8.05 21.82 -24.79
C GLU A 341 8.08 23.05 -25.68
N VAL A 342 7.60 24.16 -25.16
CA VAL A 342 7.52 25.42 -25.90
C VAL A 342 8.02 26.55 -25.00
N SER A 343 9.08 27.21 -25.42
CA SER A 343 9.56 28.46 -24.83
C SER A 343 9.59 29.57 -25.88
N ARG A 344 10.01 30.73 -25.48
CA ARG A 344 10.03 31.89 -26.41
C ARG A 344 10.84 31.64 -27.69
N ARG A 345 11.90 30.84 -27.63
CA ARG A 345 12.86 30.63 -28.71
C ARG A 345 13.04 29.18 -29.10
N ARG A 346 12.47 28.23 -28.33
CA ARG A 346 12.65 26.79 -28.54
C ARG A 346 11.34 26.07 -28.53
N ILE A 347 11.19 25.17 -29.49
CA ILE A 347 10.07 24.25 -29.55
C ILE A 347 10.64 22.84 -29.71
N SER A 348 10.21 21.91 -28.88
CA SER A 348 10.58 20.51 -28.98
C SER A 348 9.34 19.64 -28.79
N GLY A 349 9.24 18.59 -29.60
CA GLY A 349 8.12 17.63 -29.51
C GLY A 349 8.54 16.23 -29.89
N GLY A 350 7.78 15.24 -29.46
CA GLY A 350 8.12 13.85 -29.72
C GLY A 350 7.02 12.86 -29.36
N SER A 351 7.23 11.61 -29.80
CA SER A 351 6.37 10.46 -29.52
C SER A 351 7.08 9.41 -28.70
N GLU A 352 6.31 8.64 -27.94
CA GLU A 352 6.78 7.53 -27.11
C GLU A 352 5.91 6.30 -27.37
N LEU A 353 6.55 5.13 -27.40
CA LEU A 353 5.92 3.83 -27.55
C LEU A 353 6.53 2.87 -26.54
N ALA A 354 5.72 2.14 -25.79
CA ALA A 354 6.14 1.01 -24.97
C ALA A 354 5.36 -0.23 -25.37
N VAL A 355 6.08 -1.31 -25.66
CA VAL A 355 5.52 -2.61 -26.04
C VAL A 355 6.08 -3.67 -25.12
N ALA A 356 5.22 -4.53 -24.57
CA ALA A 356 5.62 -5.64 -23.70
C ALA A 356 5.06 -6.97 -24.22
N GLY A 357 5.83 -8.02 -24.04
CA GLY A 357 5.46 -9.39 -24.39
C GLY A 357 6.36 -10.41 -23.70
N ARG A 358 6.19 -11.68 -23.99
CA ARG A 358 7.00 -12.76 -23.37
C ARG A 358 8.51 -12.61 -23.61
N ALA A 359 8.91 -11.94 -24.69
CA ALA A 359 10.32 -11.65 -25.02
C ALA A 359 10.90 -10.44 -24.26
N GLY A 360 10.12 -9.76 -23.42
CA GLY A 360 10.56 -8.58 -22.69
C GLY A 360 9.79 -7.32 -23.07
N GLU A 361 10.38 -6.18 -22.75
CA GLU A 361 9.80 -4.85 -22.92
C GLU A 361 10.68 -4.02 -23.86
N LEU A 362 10.07 -3.42 -24.87
CA LEU A 362 10.68 -2.51 -25.83
C LEU A 362 10.10 -1.11 -25.65
N ASN A 363 10.97 -0.12 -25.45
CA ASN A 363 10.60 1.28 -25.34
C ASN A 363 11.26 2.07 -26.49
N LEU A 364 10.45 2.81 -27.24
CA LEU A 364 10.90 3.67 -28.33
C LEU A 364 10.48 5.10 -28.06
N ALA A 365 11.35 6.04 -28.33
CA ALA A 365 11.03 7.47 -28.30
C ALA A 365 11.68 8.17 -29.48
N THR A 366 10.98 9.14 -30.06
CA THR A 366 11.49 10.02 -31.11
C THR A 366 11.16 11.47 -30.76
N ALA A 367 12.01 12.40 -31.17
CA ALA A 367 11.77 13.81 -30.93
C ALA A 367 12.44 14.67 -32.00
N ALA A 368 11.86 15.85 -32.22
CA ALA A 368 12.42 16.93 -33.03
C ALA A 368 12.38 18.25 -32.25
N SER A 369 13.29 19.15 -32.57
CA SER A 369 13.36 20.48 -31.98
C SER A 369 13.71 21.53 -32.99
N VAL A 370 13.24 22.75 -32.75
CA VAL A 370 13.60 23.98 -33.47
C VAL A 370 14.08 24.98 -32.43
N ASP A 371 15.26 25.53 -32.63
CA ASP A 371 15.84 26.61 -31.83
C ASP A 371 16.00 27.85 -32.72
N SER A 372 15.49 28.99 -32.28
CA SER A 372 15.53 30.29 -32.97
C SER A 372 16.30 31.35 -32.17
N ASP A 373 17.20 30.92 -31.26
CA ASP A 373 18.10 31.82 -30.54
C ASP A 373 19.34 32.11 -31.42
N GLY A 374 19.18 32.97 -32.40
CA GLY A 374 20.13 33.23 -33.48
C GLY A 374 19.66 32.64 -34.80
N PRO A 375 20.56 32.01 -35.61
CA PRO A 375 20.14 31.24 -36.78
C PRO A 375 19.20 30.09 -36.39
N THR A 376 18.15 29.87 -37.16
CA THR A 376 17.24 28.76 -36.93
C THR A 376 17.93 27.43 -37.07
N LEU A 377 17.99 26.67 -35.97
CA LEU A 377 18.61 25.34 -35.89
C LEU A 377 17.54 24.27 -35.70
N VAL A 378 17.61 23.20 -36.50
CA VAL A 378 16.71 22.07 -36.38
C VAL A 378 17.47 20.87 -35.85
N GLY A 379 16.90 20.18 -34.87
CA GLY A 379 17.49 18.98 -34.28
C GLY A 379 16.52 17.82 -34.21
N SER A 380 17.07 16.62 -34.09
CA SER A 380 16.32 15.38 -33.91
C SER A 380 16.98 14.48 -32.88
N ALA A 381 16.18 13.63 -32.24
CA ALA A 381 16.65 12.64 -31.27
C ALA A 381 15.83 11.36 -31.38
N GLY A 382 16.45 10.26 -31.02
CA GLY A 382 15.78 8.96 -30.92
C GLY A 382 16.37 8.12 -29.81
N GLN A 383 15.53 7.29 -29.19
CA GLN A 383 15.95 6.33 -28.18
C GLN A 383 15.24 5.00 -28.39
N ILE A 384 16.00 3.93 -28.22
CA ILE A 384 15.48 2.57 -28.10
C ILE A 384 15.99 1.96 -26.80
N GLY A 385 15.08 1.36 -26.04
CA GLY A 385 15.39 0.66 -24.80
C GLY A 385 14.78 -0.74 -24.83
N TYR A 386 15.56 -1.73 -24.45
CA TYR A 386 15.12 -3.11 -24.28
C TYR A 386 15.38 -3.56 -22.85
N TYR A 387 14.39 -4.22 -22.24
CA TYR A 387 14.44 -4.70 -20.86
C TYR A 387 13.88 -6.11 -20.80
N TYR A 388 14.65 -7.01 -20.21
CA TYR A 388 14.23 -8.36 -19.93
C TYR A 388 14.66 -8.75 -18.52
N GLN A 389 13.75 -9.27 -17.74
CA GLN A 389 14.02 -9.70 -16.37
C GLN A 389 13.30 -11.03 -16.10
N MET A 390 14.04 -12.00 -15.60
CA MET A 390 13.52 -13.21 -14.99
C MET A 390 14.26 -13.47 -13.67
N ARG A 391 13.88 -14.52 -12.94
CA ARG A 391 14.43 -14.80 -11.60
C ARG A 391 15.96 -14.89 -11.56
N SER A 392 16.59 -15.44 -12.60
CA SER A 392 18.03 -15.68 -12.65
C SER A 392 18.79 -14.81 -13.64
N VAL A 393 18.09 -14.09 -14.50
CA VAL A 393 18.69 -13.29 -15.58
C VAL A 393 18.00 -11.93 -15.66
N SER A 394 18.80 -10.87 -15.74
CA SER A 394 18.34 -9.53 -16.10
C SER A 394 19.17 -8.99 -17.26
N LEU A 395 18.51 -8.41 -18.27
CA LEU A 395 19.14 -7.77 -19.42
C LEU A 395 18.52 -6.39 -19.60
N ARG A 396 19.36 -5.40 -19.80
CA ARG A 396 18.95 -4.04 -20.14
C ARG A 396 19.87 -3.50 -21.20
N ALA A 397 19.31 -2.92 -22.25
CA ALA A 397 20.06 -2.21 -23.28
C ALA A 397 19.33 -0.93 -23.64
N VAL A 398 20.03 0.18 -23.73
CA VAL A 398 19.50 1.48 -24.16
C VAL A 398 20.48 2.10 -25.14
N ALA A 399 19.96 2.55 -26.26
CA ALA A 399 20.70 3.37 -27.22
C ALA A 399 19.95 4.69 -27.44
N LYS A 400 20.66 5.81 -27.37
CA LYS A 400 20.13 7.16 -27.58
C LYS A 400 21.01 7.86 -28.63
N PHE A 401 20.35 8.49 -29.57
CA PHE A 401 20.94 9.36 -30.56
C PHE A 401 20.37 10.76 -30.41
N THR A 402 21.21 11.79 -30.49
CA THR A 402 20.83 13.19 -30.61
C THR A 402 21.64 13.88 -31.67
N SER A 403 21.01 14.64 -32.58
CA SER A 403 21.70 15.45 -33.56
C SER A 403 22.42 16.63 -32.91
N ARG A 404 23.36 17.24 -33.63
CA ARG A 404 24.19 18.35 -33.12
C ARG A 404 23.40 19.57 -32.61
N HIS A 405 22.20 19.78 -33.15
CA HIS A 405 21.35 20.95 -32.83
C HIS A 405 20.08 20.60 -32.09
N TYR A 406 19.96 19.38 -31.57
CA TYR A 406 18.80 19.00 -30.77
C TYR A 406 18.75 19.84 -29.51
N SER A 407 17.61 20.46 -29.23
CA SER A 407 17.40 21.37 -28.11
C SER A 407 16.18 20.95 -27.28
N THR A 408 16.24 21.20 -25.97
CA THR A 408 15.12 21.01 -25.02
C THR A 408 14.99 22.23 -24.13
N ALA A 409 14.08 22.22 -23.17
CA ALA A 409 13.90 23.30 -22.23
C ALA A 409 15.19 23.72 -21.53
N ASN A 410 16.03 22.76 -21.16
CA ASN A 410 17.27 22.95 -20.42
C ASN A 410 18.55 22.59 -21.20
N LEU A 411 18.45 22.35 -22.50
CA LEU A 411 19.58 22.07 -23.39
C LEU A 411 19.54 23.04 -24.56
N GLY A 412 20.39 24.05 -24.56
CA GLY A 412 20.52 25.06 -25.62
C GLY A 412 21.50 24.65 -26.72
N PRO A 413 21.57 25.44 -27.81
CA PRO A 413 22.46 25.15 -28.94
C PRO A 413 23.96 25.23 -28.59
N ALA A 414 24.32 26.02 -27.58
CA ALA A 414 25.69 26.16 -27.12
C ALA A 414 26.15 25.05 -26.15
N ASP A 415 25.20 24.34 -25.53
CA ASP A 415 25.53 23.31 -24.54
C ASP A 415 26.13 22.06 -25.22
N ASP A 416 27.14 21.47 -24.63
CA ASP A 416 27.65 20.16 -25.07
C ASP A 416 26.55 19.10 -24.93
N ARG A 417 26.54 18.14 -25.84
CA ARG A 417 25.55 17.05 -25.86
C ARG A 417 26.14 15.76 -26.31
N ALA A 418 25.65 14.69 -25.78
CA ALA A 418 25.92 13.38 -26.25
C ALA A 418 25.22 13.17 -27.61
N LEU A 419 25.98 12.93 -28.67
CA LEU A 419 25.46 12.62 -30.00
C LEU A 419 25.00 11.17 -30.09
N LEU A 420 25.73 10.28 -29.44
CA LEU A 420 25.43 8.86 -29.36
C LEU A 420 25.73 8.38 -27.94
N GLU A 421 24.82 7.69 -27.33
CA GLU A 421 25.00 6.98 -26.07
C GLU A 421 24.39 5.60 -26.18
N TYR A 422 25.13 4.58 -25.82
CA TYR A 422 24.53 3.29 -25.54
C TYR A 422 25.02 2.72 -24.22
N SER A 423 24.16 1.99 -23.56
CA SER A 423 24.51 1.22 -22.39
C SER A 423 23.81 -0.13 -22.44
N ALA A 424 24.54 -1.16 -22.04
CA ALA A 424 23.96 -2.47 -21.82
C ALA A 424 24.44 -3.03 -20.49
N SER A 425 23.56 -3.71 -19.80
CA SER A 425 23.88 -4.42 -18.57
C SER A 425 23.22 -5.78 -18.55
N SER A 426 23.92 -6.75 -17.97
CA SER A 426 23.42 -8.09 -17.74
C SER A 426 23.69 -8.51 -16.29
N GLY A 427 22.77 -9.24 -15.70
CA GLY A 427 22.90 -9.82 -14.37
C GLY A 427 22.48 -11.28 -14.39
N PHE A 428 23.27 -12.13 -13.75
CA PHE A 428 23.04 -13.56 -13.66
C PHE A 428 23.12 -14.01 -12.21
N SER A 429 22.09 -14.68 -11.71
CA SER A 429 22.13 -15.38 -10.43
C SER A 429 22.69 -16.78 -10.66
N LEU A 430 23.86 -17.07 -10.11
CA LEU A 430 24.56 -18.34 -10.20
C LEU A 430 24.24 -19.19 -8.94
N GLY A 431 22.99 -19.60 -8.85
CA GLY A 431 22.46 -20.29 -7.68
C GLY A 431 22.18 -19.34 -6.50
N ARG A 432 22.25 -19.86 -5.26
CA ARG A 432 21.88 -19.10 -4.04
C ARG A 432 23.00 -18.24 -3.47
N ARG A 433 24.25 -18.47 -3.89
CA ARG A 433 25.44 -17.91 -3.24
C ARG A 433 26.30 -17.04 -4.15
N ALA A 434 25.97 -16.96 -5.43
CA ALA A 434 26.77 -16.20 -6.37
C ALA A 434 25.91 -15.40 -7.33
N SER A 435 26.38 -14.20 -7.72
CA SER A 435 25.82 -13.43 -8.83
C SER A 435 26.95 -12.78 -9.63
N LEU A 436 26.76 -12.71 -10.93
CA LEU A 436 27.65 -12.04 -11.88
C LEU A 436 26.88 -10.95 -12.57
N SER A 437 27.43 -9.75 -12.67
CA SER A 437 26.88 -8.67 -13.50
C SER A 437 27.97 -8.04 -14.36
N ALA A 438 27.57 -7.65 -15.57
CA ALA A 438 28.43 -6.94 -16.49
C ALA A 438 27.68 -5.71 -17.02
N GLN A 439 28.39 -4.62 -17.21
CA GLN A 439 27.89 -3.38 -17.73
C GLN A 439 28.88 -2.80 -18.75
N ILE A 440 28.36 -2.38 -19.89
CA ILE A 440 29.09 -1.61 -20.88
C ILE A 440 28.35 -0.30 -21.15
N GLY A 441 29.09 0.79 -21.23
CA GLY A 441 28.59 2.09 -21.64
C GLY A 441 29.55 2.73 -22.62
N PHE A 442 29.00 3.40 -23.63
CA PHE A 442 29.76 4.19 -24.57
C PHE A 442 28.98 5.44 -24.93
N GLY A 443 29.69 6.55 -25.07
CA GLY A 443 29.09 7.82 -25.45
C GLY A 443 30.06 8.62 -26.32
N VAL A 444 29.51 9.42 -27.22
CA VAL A 444 30.23 10.41 -28.01
C VAL A 444 29.59 11.76 -27.79
N SER A 445 30.29 12.68 -27.11
CA SER A 445 29.88 14.06 -26.99
C SER A 445 30.27 14.87 -28.21
N ARG A 446 29.47 15.90 -28.50
CA ARG A 446 29.72 16.81 -29.64
C ARG A 446 31.08 17.52 -29.51
N ASP A 447 31.38 18.00 -28.29
CA ASP A 447 32.50 18.88 -28.03
C ASP A 447 33.67 18.15 -27.36
N LEU A 448 33.37 17.15 -26.48
CA LEU A 448 34.39 16.45 -25.71
C LEU A 448 34.87 15.13 -26.33
N GLY A 449 34.18 14.61 -27.39
CA GLY A 449 34.55 13.35 -28.04
C GLY A 449 34.07 12.07 -27.33
N PRO A 450 34.67 10.92 -27.64
CA PRO A 450 34.23 9.62 -27.16
C PRO A 450 34.62 9.34 -25.71
N ARG A 451 33.80 8.55 -25.02
CA ARG A 451 34.07 7.94 -23.71
C ARG A 451 33.51 6.55 -23.62
N GLY A 452 34.13 5.68 -22.87
CA GLY A 452 33.67 4.31 -22.70
C GLY A 452 33.87 3.80 -21.30
N ARG A 453 33.03 2.85 -20.88
CA ARG A 453 33.17 2.13 -19.61
C ARG A 453 32.73 0.67 -19.79
N LEU A 454 33.56 -0.22 -19.29
CA LEU A 454 33.23 -1.62 -19.09
C LEU A 454 33.43 -1.98 -17.65
N SER A 455 32.49 -2.63 -16.99
CA SER A 455 32.65 -3.14 -15.64
C SER A 455 32.04 -4.52 -15.48
N VAL A 456 32.67 -5.36 -14.68
CA VAL A 456 32.20 -6.68 -14.28
C VAL A 456 32.25 -6.78 -12.77
N VAL A 457 31.15 -7.25 -12.17
CA VAL A 457 31.03 -7.43 -10.71
C VAL A 457 30.62 -8.87 -10.45
N GLN A 458 31.38 -9.54 -9.61
CA GLN A 458 31.08 -10.85 -9.07
C GLN A 458 30.83 -10.74 -7.58
N ASN A 459 29.66 -11.22 -7.10
CA ASN A 459 29.37 -11.34 -5.68
C ASN A 459 29.33 -12.82 -5.28
N LEU A 460 29.97 -13.14 -4.16
CA LEU A 460 30.05 -14.49 -3.62
C LEU A 460 29.68 -14.47 -2.14
N GLN A 461 28.66 -15.23 -1.77
CA GLN A 461 28.30 -15.46 -0.37
C GLN A 461 29.08 -16.70 0.11
N LEU A 462 30.17 -16.50 0.84
CA LEU A 462 31.06 -17.58 1.29
C LEU A 462 30.42 -18.34 2.47
N THR A 463 29.87 -17.60 3.44
CA THR A 463 29.09 -18.15 4.56
C THR A 463 27.87 -17.25 4.80
N SER A 464 27.03 -17.57 5.80
CA SER A 464 25.92 -16.68 6.19
C SER A 464 26.40 -15.29 6.69
N GLN A 465 27.64 -15.18 7.12
CA GLN A 465 28.22 -13.95 7.69
C GLN A 465 29.29 -13.31 6.80
N LEU A 466 29.85 -14.02 5.84
CA LEU A 466 31.01 -13.60 5.06
C LEU A 466 30.66 -13.53 3.58
N SER A 467 30.87 -12.38 2.95
CA SER A 467 30.71 -12.18 1.49
C SER A 467 31.97 -11.57 0.87
N LEU A 468 32.23 -11.96 -0.36
CA LEU A 468 33.29 -11.42 -1.21
C LEU A 468 32.69 -10.78 -2.44
N GLN A 469 33.06 -9.55 -2.73
CA GLN A 469 32.76 -8.85 -3.97
C GLN A 469 34.06 -8.60 -4.72
N LEU A 470 34.06 -8.95 -6.00
CA LEU A 470 35.12 -8.64 -6.95
C LEU A 470 34.56 -7.72 -8.02
N LEU A 471 35.26 -6.64 -8.32
CA LEU A 471 34.91 -5.71 -9.39
C LEU A 471 36.15 -5.50 -10.26
N ALA A 472 35.97 -5.53 -11.57
CA ALA A 472 36.97 -5.07 -12.54
C ALA A 472 36.31 -4.06 -13.49
N SER A 473 36.99 -2.97 -13.77
CA SER A 473 36.50 -1.95 -14.69
C SER A 473 37.59 -1.40 -15.59
N ARG A 474 37.19 -1.01 -16.78
CA ARG A 474 37.94 -0.21 -17.72
C ARG A 474 37.13 1.05 -18.01
N THR A 475 37.78 2.20 -17.97
CA THR A 475 37.18 3.48 -18.33
C THR A 475 38.08 4.20 -19.31
N ASP A 476 37.52 4.53 -20.47
CA ASP A 476 38.20 5.36 -21.50
C ASP A 476 37.60 6.77 -21.37
N ASN A 477 38.41 7.78 -21.13
CA ASN A 477 37.97 9.17 -21.03
C ASN A 477 38.04 9.91 -22.37
N HIS A 478 37.49 11.10 -22.45
CA HIS A 478 37.49 11.93 -23.67
C HIS A 478 38.87 12.34 -24.14
N LEU A 479 39.89 12.27 -23.32
CA LEU A 479 41.26 12.67 -23.65
C LEU A 479 42.05 11.50 -24.24
N GLY A 480 41.44 10.33 -24.37
CA GLY A 480 42.08 9.11 -24.88
C GLY A 480 42.82 8.30 -23.84
N ASP A 481 42.78 8.73 -22.54
CA ASP A 481 43.40 7.96 -21.46
C ASP A 481 42.50 6.77 -21.08
N THR A 482 43.12 5.63 -20.91
CA THR A 482 42.46 4.41 -20.43
C THR A 482 42.85 4.11 -19.01
N GLN A 483 41.85 3.94 -18.13
CA GLN A 483 42.03 3.55 -16.76
C GLN A 483 41.49 2.14 -16.54
N TYR A 484 42.24 1.34 -15.78
CA TYR A 484 41.86 0.02 -15.34
C TYR A 484 41.83 0.01 -13.83
N ASP A 485 40.76 -0.55 -13.25
CA ASP A 485 40.59 -0.68 -11.82
C ASP A 485 40.10 -2.07 -11.46
N ALA A 486 40.65 -2.67 -10.43
CA ALA A 486 40.18 -3.90 -9.83
C ALA A 486 40.02 -3.73 -8.33
N PHE A 487 38.90 -4.17 -7.81
CA PHE A 487 38.56 -4.12 -6.39
C PHE A 487 38.23 -5.52 -5.90
N ALA A 488 38.66 -5.83 -4.68
CA ALA A 488 38.24 -6.99 -3.94
C ALA A 488 37.79 -6.53 -2.55
N THR A 489 36.52 -6.77 -2.18
CA THR A 489 35.95 -6.37 -0.89
C THR A 489 35.44 -7.60 -0.16
N LEU A 490 35.98 -7.85 1.02
CA LEU A 490 35.54 -8.89 1.94
C LEU A 490 34.72 -8.21 3.04
N THR A 491 33.45 -8.61 3.19
CA THR A 491 32.53 -8.09 4.20
C THR A 491 32.15 -9.16 5.19
N PHE A 492 32.26 -8.85 6.48
CA PHE A 492 31.95 -9.73 7.58
C PHE A 492 30.89 -9.13 8.51
N ASN A 493 29.77 -9.86 8.67
CA ASN A 493 28.70 -9.56 9.62
C ASN A 493 29.00 -10.29 10.93
N PHE A 494 29.57 -9.61 11.94
CA PHE A 494 30.03 -10.28 13.15
C PHE A 494 29.04 -10.23 14.33
N ALA A 495 28.03 -9.33 14.25
CA ALA A 495 26.95 -9.25 15.22
C ALA A 495 25.72 -8.64 14.55
N THR A 496 24.59 -8.61 15.24
CA THR A 496 23.36 -7.98 14.74
C THR A 496 23.64 -6.51 14.37
N ASN A 497 23.50 -6.19 13.08
CA ASN A 497 23.73 -4.86 12.51
C ASN A 497 25.17 -4.32 12.61
N HIS A 498 26.17 -5.18 12.80
CA HIS A 498 27.58 -4.78 12.80
C HIS A 498 28.29 -5.40 11.59
N LEU A 499 28.90 -4.55 10.79
CA LEU A 499 29.63 -4.90 9.57
C LEU A 499 31.09 -4.48 9.70
N ALA A 500 31.99 -5.36 9.32
CA ALA A 500 33.39 -5.01 9.05
C ALA A 500 33.68 -5.34 7.58
N ALA A 501 34.42 -4.48 6.90
CA ALA A 501 34.86 -4.74 5.55
C ALA A 501 36.33 -4.38 5.37
N VAL A 502 37.01 -5.18 4.53
CA VAL A 502 38.34 -4.89 4.03
C VAL A 502 38.28 -4.92 2.53
N SER A 503 38.69 -3.85 1.89
CA SER A 503 38.78 -3.75 0.44
C SER A 503 40.21 -3.45 0.00
N GLY A 504 40.64 -4.11 -1.08
CA GLY A 504 41.84 -3.77 -1.81
C GLY A 504 41.50 -3.24 -3.18
N HIS A 505 42.14 -2.22 -3.63
CA HIS A 505 42.04 -1.64 -4.96
C HIS A 505 43.43 -1.64 -5.62
N VAL A 506 43.42 -2.03 -6.89
CA VAL A 506 44.61 -1.92 -7.76
C VAL A 506 44.16 -1.30 -9.06
N GLY A 507 44.74 -0.18 -9.46
CA GLY A 507 44.35 0.53 -10.67
C GLY A 507 45.51 1.27 -11.35
N SER A 508 45.23 1.84 -12.51
CA SER A 508 46.18 2.61 -13.31
C SER A 508 46.68 3.86 -12.57
N THR A 509 45.94 4.38 -11.61
CA THR A 509 46.27 5.57 -10.84
C THR A 509 46.89 5.28 -9.48
N GLY A 510 47.06 4.00 -9.12
CA GLY A 510 47.64 3.57 -7.86
C GLY A 510 46.91 2.39 -7.25
N SER A 511 47.35 2.01 -6.05
CA SER A 511 46.78 0.93 -5.27
C SER A 511 46.49 1.40 -3.87
N ASP A 512 45.37 1.02 -3.29
CA ASP A 512 45.01 1.31 -1.91
C ASP A 512 44.33 0.13 -1.24
N ALA A 513 44.35 0.16 0.08
CA ALA A 513 43.58 -0.77 0.90
C ALA A 513 42.75 0.02 1.91
N THR A 514 41.50 -0.37 2.06
CA THR A 514 40.57 0.29 3.03
C THR A 514 40.00 -0.75 3.98
N ALA A 515 40.10 -0.45 5.28
CA ALA A 515 39.37 -1.19 6.31
C ALA A 515 38.24 -0.32 6.86
N SER A 516 37.10 -0.88 7.09
CA SER A 516 35.93 -0.17 7.63
C SER A 516 35.15 -1.00 8.61
N ILE A 517 34.47 -0.30 9.53
CA ILE A 517 33.52 -0.85 10.49
C ILE A 517 32.27 0.03 10.49
N THR A 518 31.09 -0.57 10.47
CA THR A 518 29.84 0.18 10.44
C THR A 518 28.79 -0.49 11.31
N LYS A 519 28.05 0.33 12.06
CA LYS A 519 26.82 -0.03 12.76
C LYS A 519 25.77 1.03 12.46
N PRO A 520 24.74 0.74 11.64
CA PRO A 520 23.64 1.68 11.42
C PRO A 520 22.73 1.78 12.65
N ILE A 521 21.99 2.87 12.78
CA ILE A 521 20.87 2.96 13.72
C ILE A 521 19.73 2.10 13.16
N VAL A 522 19.15 1.26 14.02
CA VAL A 522 17.99 0.43 13.69
C VAL A 522 16.85 0.77 14.64
N GLY A 523 15.65 1.06 14.07
CA GLY A 523 14.48 1.41 14.85
C GLY A 523 14.36 2.89 15.23
N ALA A 524 13.54 3.17 16.23
CA ALA A 524 13.17 4.53 16.63
C ALA A 524 14.26 5.29 17.41
N SER A 525 15.16 4.58 18.09
CA SER A 525 16.24 5.14 18.92
C SER A 525 17.47 4.26 18.87
N GLY A 526 18.63 4.85 19.07
CA GLY A 526 19.88 4.12 19.11
C GLY A 526 21.08 4.96 18.77
N VAL A 527 22.25 4.28 18.75
CA VAL A 527 23.52 4.85 18.35
C VAL A 527 24.09 4.03 17.19
N GLY A 528 24.45 4.71 16.13
CA GLY A 528 25.18 4.20 14.99
C GLY A 528 26.61 4.76 14.93
N TYR A 529 27.50 4.06 14.27
CA TYR A 529 28.85 4.55 14.00
C TYR A 529 29.40 3.99 12.70
N GLN A 530 30.34 4.71 12.13
CA GLN A 530 31.14 4.29 10.99
C GLN A 530 32.58 4.73 11.20
N GLY A 531 33.51 3.84 10.94
CA GLY A 531 34.92 4.14 10.87
C GLY A 531 35.55 3.55 9.64
N SER A 532 36.45 4.28 8.96
CA SER A 532 37.21 3.73 7.86
C SER A 532 38.62 4.35 7.81
N ALA A 533 39.58 3.54 7.40
CA ALA A 533 40.95 3.95 7.16
C ALA A 533 41.42 3.41 5.81
N SER A 534 41.84 4.28 4.91
CA SER A 534 42.43 3.94 3.61
C SER A 534 43.93 4.23 3.65
N LEU A 535 44.71 3.23 3.20
CA LEU A 535 46.17 3.27 3.08
C LEU A 535 46.51 3.14 1.61
N GLY A 536 47.28 4.10 1.11
CA GLY A 536 47.67 4.16 -0.32
C GLY A 536 48.30 5.53 -0.64
N PRO A 537 48.32 5.92 -1.92
CA PRO A 537 48.80 7.23 -2.34
C PRO A 537 48.04 8.39 -1.68
N THR A 538 46.74 8.19 -1.43
CA THR A 538 45.87 9.12 -0.71
C THR A 538 45.42 8.48 0.59
N GLN A 539 46.00 8.89 1.69
CA GLN A 539 45.60 8.44 3.04
C GLN A 539 44.29 9.15 3.40
N ARG A 540 43.26 8.38 3.80
CA ARG A 540 41.98 8.91 4.20
C ARG A 540 41.47 8.20 5.45
N TYR A 541 41.03 8.98 6.42
CA TYR A 541 40.44 8.51 7.65
C TYR A 541 39.04 9.13 7.81
N VAL A 542 38.07 8.32 8.13
CA VAL A 542 36.69 8.76 8.39
C VAL A 542 36.26 8.15 9.72
N ALA A 543 35.71 8.97 10.58
CA ALA A 543 35.04 8.52 11.79
C ALA A 543 33.70 9.28 11.90
N SER A 544 32.60 8.59 12.07
CA SER A 544 31.31 9.20 12.32
C SER A 544 30.55 8.47 13.42
N VAL A 545 29.80 9.23 14.20
CA VAL A 545 28.87 8.73 15.21
C VAL A 545 27.53 9.43 15.00
N GLN A 546 26.48 8.67 15.07
CA GLN A 546 25.11 9.15 14.97
C GLN A 546 24.33 8.67 16.19
N ALA A 547 23.47 9.52 16.74
CA ALA A 547 22.55 9.14 17.80
C ALA A 547 21.15 9.67 17.51
N GLN A 548 20.17 8.86 17.78
CA GLN A 548 18.77 9.20 17.53
C GLN A 548 17.90 8.77 18.71
N ASN A 549 16.95 9.61 19.04
CA ASN A 549 15.85 9.29 19.94
C ASN A 549 14.51 9.75 19.33
N SER A 550 13.43 9.74 20.08
CA SER A 550 12.11 10.17 19.59
C SER A 550 12.04 11.66 19.21
N LEU A 551 12.95 12.51 19.71
CA LEU A 551 12.88 13.97 19.57
C LEU A 551 13.88 14.53 18.56
N VAL A 552 15.05 13.93 18.42
CA VAL A 552 16.16 14.49 17.65
C VAL A 552 17.07 13.40 17.08
N HIS A 553 17.65 13.70 15.94
CA HIS A 553 18.79 12.98 15.37
C HIS A 553 20.00 13.90 15.42
N VAL A 554 21.12 13.40 15.89
CA VAL A 554 22.42 14.11 15.93
C VAL A 554 23.49 13.28 15.26
N ASP A 555 24.40 13.94 14.56
CA ASP A 555 25.54 13.31 13.90
C ASP A 555 26.82 14.12 14.14
N ALA A 556 27.92 13.41 14.25
CA ALA A 556 29.27 13.99 14.31
C ALA A 556 30.17 13.16 13.40
N SER A 557 30.89 13.83 12.52
CA SER A 557 31.81 13.20 11.58
C SER A 557 33.16 13.93 11.55
N TYR A 558 34.20 13.14 11.45
CA TYR A 558 35.56 13.60 11.25
C TYR A 558 36.14 12.97 9.99
N PHE A 559 36.68 13.78 9.14
CA PHE A 559 37.33 13.38 7.89
C PHE A 559 38.76 13.89 7.90
N ASN A 560 39.71 13.06 7.56
CA ASN A 560 41.08 13.48 7.28
C ASN A 560 41.52 12.90 5.95
N GLU A 561 41.96 13.74 5.05
CA GLU A 561 42.49 13.34 3.76
C GLU A 561 43.82 14.07 3.52
N GLN A 562 44.88 13.30 3.36
CA GLN A 562 46.24 13.84 3.16
C GLN A 562 46.66 14.91 4.19
N GLY A 563 46.29 14.71 5.45
CA GLY A 563 46.61 15.65 6.53
C GLY A 563 45.68 16.86 6.65
N ARG A 564 44.72 17.04 5.75
CA ARG A 564 43.65 18.04 5.89
C ARG A 564 42.48 17.43 6.63
N SER A 565 42.13 18.02 7.75
CA SER A 565 41.04 17.54 8.60
C SER A 565 39.82 18.41 8.44
N HIS A 566 38.64 17.78 8.39
CA HIS A 566 37.37 18.43 8.42
C HIS A 566 36.46 17.74 9.45
N SER A 567 35.70 18.52 10.17
CA SER A 567 34.71 18.04 11.13
C SER A 567 33.32 18.54 10.74
N LEU A 568 32.29 17.70 10.95
CA LEU A 568 30.92 18.05 10.74
C LEU A 568 30.12 17.66 11.98
N PHE A 569 29.32 18.58 12.51
CA PHE A 569 28.36 18.34 13.57
C PHE A 569 26.99 18.73 13.07
N GLY A 570 26.02 17.80 13.14
CA GLY A 570 24.66 18.01 12.69
C GLY A 570 23.65 17.70 13.79
N ALA A 571 22.55 18.40 13.76
CA ALA A 571 21.35 18.06 14.53
C ALA A 571 20.12 18.27 13.67
N SER A 572 19.15 17.38 13.74
CA SER A 572 17.93 17.53 12.97
C SER A 572 16.70 17.05 13.74
N GLY A 573 15.57 17.68 13.48
CA GLY A 573 14.31 17.37 14.12
C GLY A 573 13.14 18.04 13.42
N THR A 574 11.94 17.78 13.91
CA THR A 574 10.71 18.38 13.41
C THR A 574 9.81 18.82 14.57
N LEU A 575 9.34 20.05 14.51
CA LEU A 575 8.26 20.55 15.36
C LEU A 575 6.95 20.40 14.57
N VAL A 576 5.93 19.83 15.20
CA VAL A 576 4.62 19.59 14.59
C VAL A 576 3.54 20.23 15.44
N TYR A 577 2.68 20.99 14.80
CA TYR A 577 1.40 21.41 15.36
C TYR A 577 0.26 20.62 14.72
N MET A 578 -0.64 20.10 15.52
CA MET A 578 -1.84 19.41 15.08
C MET A 578 -3.06 20.02 15.75
N GLU A 579 -4.05 20.39 14.94
CA GLU A 579 -5.31 20.94 15.43
C GLU A 579 -5.99 19.96 16.37
N GLY A 580 -6.42 20.46 17.53
CA GLY A 580 -7.05 19.66 18.59
C GLY A 580 -6.12 18.77 19.43
N ALA A 581 -4.86 18.59 19.03
CA ALA A 581 -3.88 17.78 19.77
C ALA A 581 -2.69 18.60 20.32
N GLY A 582 -2.36 19.75 19.70
CA GLY A 582 -1.32 20.67 20.18
C GLY A 582 0.03 20.54 19.49
N LEU A 583 1.11 20.87 20.20
CA LEU A 583 2.48 20.95 19.70
C LEU A 583 3.29 19.72 20.15
N PHE A 584 4.04 19.15 19.21
CA PHE A 584 4.93 18.01 19.40
C PHE A 584 6.31 18.29 18.83
N ALA A 585 7.34 17.69 19.44
CA ALA A 585 8.68 17.61 18.87
C ALA A 585 8.98 16.15 18.49
N SER A 586 9.65 15.96 17.38
CA SER A 586 10.02 14.64 16.86
C SER A 586 11.39 14.70 16.19
N ARG A 587 12.03 13.53 16.05
CA ARG A 587 13.09 13.37 15.05
C ARG A 587 12.57 13.75 13.66
N PRO A 588 13.44 13.93 12.64
CA PRO A 588 13.02 14.30 11.30
C PRO A 588 11.88 13.42 10.78
N ILE A 589 10.86 14.04 10.21
CA ILE A 589 9.69 13.39 9.61
C ILE A 589 9.80 13.54 8.11
N ASP A 590 9.94 12.42 7.40
CA ASP A 590 10.06 12.39 5.94
C ASP A 590 8.72 12.14 5.24
N GLN A 591 7.72 11.68 6.00
CA GLN A 591 6.41 11.27 5.48
C GLN A 591 5.28 11.84 6.32
N SER A 592 4.20 11.08 6.51
CA SER A 592 3.07 11.50 7.34
C SER A 592 3.27 11.10 8.80
N PHE A 593 2.40 11.57 9.69
CA PHE A 593 2.48 11.31 11.12
C PHE A 593 1.09 11.14 11.73
N ALA A 594 1.03 10.69 12.99
CA ALA A 594 -0.20 10.64 13.75
C ALA A 594 0.03 11.03 15.21
N VAL A 595 -1.06 11.43 15.87
CA VAL A 595 -1.15 11.56 17.32
C VAL A 595 -2.14 10.52 17.81
N ALA A 596 -1.65 9.58 18.62
CA ALA A 596 -2.46 8.56 19.28
C ALA A 596 -2.84 9.04 20.69
N GLU A 597 -4.14 9.13 20.97
CA GLU A 597 -4.68 9.55 22.25
C GLU A 597 -5.43 8.40 22.92
N ALA A 598 -4.99 7.98 24.10
CA ALA A 598 -5.69 7.05 24.99
C ALA A 598 -5.79 7.68 26.36
N ARG A 599 -6.84 8.45 26.59
CA ARG A 599 -6.98 9.27 27.82
C ARG A 599 -6.97 8.42 29.08
N GLY A 600 -6.12 8.80 30.03
CA GLY A 600 -5.97 8.09 31.30
C GLY A 600 -5.15 6.79 31.20
N VAL A 601 -4.45 6.57 30.10
CA VAL A 601 -3.59 5.42 29.83
C VAL A 601 -2.14 5.89 29.64
N PRO A 602 -1.37 6.18 30.70
CA PRO A 602 0.04 6.54 30.59
C PRO A 602 0.91 5.30 30.32
N ASP A 603 2.05 5.51 29.68
CA ASP A 603 3.11 4.52 29.39
C ASP A 603 2.65 3.27 28.61
N ALA A 604 1.52 3.36 27.89
CA ALA A 604 1.11 2.29 27.00
C ALA A 604 1.93 2.31 25.70
N ALA A 605 2.39 1.15 25.26
CA ALA A 605 3.11 1.02 24.01
C ALA A 605 2.16 1.23 22.82
N VAL A 606 2.62 2.03 21.85
CA VAL A 606 1.92 2.31 20.61
C VAL A 606 2.68 1.66 19.47
N TYR A 607 1.97 0.83 18.71
CA TYR A 607 2.52 0.07 17.59
C TYR A 607 2.04 0.66 16.26
N LEU A 608 2.97 0.76 15.32
CA LEU A 608 2.68 1.02 13.91
C LEU A 608 3.00 -0.25 13.11
N ASN A 609 2.01 -0.85 12.47
CA ASN A 609 2.18 -2.08 11.68
C ASN A 609 2.92 -3.20 12.47
N ASN A 610 2.55 -3.40 13.74
CA ASN A 610 3.11 -4.36 14.70
C ASN A 610 4.53 -4.06 15.21
N GLN A 611 5.08 -2.86 14.96
CA GLN A 611 6.34 -2.41 15.55
C GLN A 611 6.08 -1.34 16.61
N GLU A 612 6.65 -1.47 17.80
CA GLU A 612 6.58 -0.41 18.82
C GLU A 612 7.35 0.82 18.34
N VAL A 613 6.66 1.95 18.24
CA VAL A 613 7.21 3.21 17.72
C VAL A 613 7.18 4.34 18.73
N ALA A 614 6.31 4.28 19.72
CA ALA A 614 6.16 5.30 20.75
C ALA A 614 5.49 4.71 22.01
N ARG A 615 5.50 5.50 23.10
CA ARG A 615 4.70 5.24 24.31
C ARG A 615 3.89 6.47 24.66
N THR A 616 2.72 6.26 25.25
CA THR A 616 1.87 7.35 25.70
C THR A 616 2.53 8.08 26.89
N ASN A 617 2.44 9.41 26.88
CA ASN A 617 2.92 10.25 27.97
C ASN A 617 1.93 10.23 29.18
N ALA A 618 2.20 11.02 30.21
CA ALA A 618 1.33 11.12 31.42
C ALA A 618 -0.11 11.54 31.12
N LYS A 619 -0.38 12.15 29.94
CA LYS A 619 -1.73 12.53 29.50
C LYS A 619 -2.40 11.46 28.65
N GLY A 620 -1.71 10.35 28.35
CA GLY A 620 -2.17 9.30 27.45
C GLY A 620 -2.00 9.65 25.97
N VAL A 621 -1.03 10.50 25.61
CA VAL A 621 -0.80 10.93 24.22
C VAL A 621 0.56 10.45 23.74
N ALA A 622 0.61 9.89 22.54
CA ALA A 622 1.84 9.48 21.86
C ALA A 622 1.92 10.09 20.45
N PHE A 623 3.11 10.54 20.04
CA PHE A 623 3.37 10.97 18.69
C PHE A 623 3.97 9.81 17.87
N VAL A 624 3.39 9.53 16.71
CA VAL A 624 3.75 8.43 15.80
C VAL A 624 4.29 9.03 14.50
N PRO A 625 5.60 9.04 14.25
CA PRO A 625 6.19 9.56 13.03
C PRO A 625 6.22 8.54 11.89
N ASN A 626 6.41 9.03 10.66
CA ASN A 626 6.75 8.26 9.45
C ASN A 626 5.70 7.20 9.05
N LEU A 627 4.44 7.64 8.99
CA LEU A 627 3.36 6.87 8.38
C LEU A 627 3.45 6.95 6.86
N LEU A 628 3.11 5.87 6.18
CA LEU A 628 3.04 5.85 4.71
C LEU A 628 1.82 6.67 4.23
N PRO A 629 2.03 7.70 3.38
CA PRO A 629 0.92 8.51 2.88
C PRO A 629 -0.07 7.68 2.07
N TYR A 630 -1.37 7.86 2.34
CA TYR A 630 -2.47 7.18 1.67
C TYR A 630 -2.48 5.64 1.74
N TYR A 631 -1.49 5.01 2.40
CA TYR A 631 -1.55 3.60 2.76
C TYR A 631 -2.33 3.40 4.06
N GLY A 632 -2.95 2.24 4.20
CA GLY A 632 -3.56 1.84 5.45
C GLY A 632 -2.51 1.53 6.52
N ASN A 633 -2.22 2.50 7.37
CA ASN A 633 -1.32 2.34 8.51
C ASN A 633 -2.13 1.85 9.71
N ARG A 634 -1.78 0.69 10.23
CA ARG A 634 -2.41 0.12 11.42
C ARG A 634 -1.74 0.66 12.67
N ILE A 635 -2.48 1.47 13.43
CA ILE A 635 -2.04 1.95 14.74
C ILE A 635 -2.77 1.14 15.81
N ARG A 636 -2.00 0.55 16.73
CA ARG A 636 -2.51 -0.24 17.84
C ARG A 636 -1.92 0.26 19.15
N ILE A 637 -2.74 0.30 20.20
CA ILE A 637 -2.28 0.48 21.57
C ILE A 637 -2.17 -0.88 22.25
N ASP A 638 -1.15 -1.06 23.09
CA ASP A 638 -1.01 -2.29 23.89
C ASP A 638 -2.05 -2.28 25.03
N ASP A 639 -2.97 -3.21 24.98
CA ASP A 639 -4.00 -3.43 25.97
C ASP A 639 -3.64 -4.52 27.01
N ALA A 640 -2.61 -5.33 26.74
CA ALA A 640 -2.20 -6.44 27.61
C ALA A 640 -1.63 -5.99 28.96
N ASN A 641 -1.03 -4.79 29.02
CA ASN A 641 -0.41 -4.23 30.22
C ASN A 641 -1.24 -3.13 30.88
N LEU A 642 -2.51 -2.96 30.46
CA LEU A 642 -3.39 -2.00 31.07
C LEU A 642 -3.82 -2.44 32.50
N PRO A 643 -4.10 -1.50 33.41
CA PRO A 643 -4.76 -1.81 34.68
C PRO A 643 -6.04 -2.62 34.44
N ALA A 644 -6.31 -3.62 35.25
CA ALA A 644 -7.45 -4.51 35.09
C ALA A 644 -8.83 -3.79 35.12
N ASP A 645 -8.87 -2.56 35.58
CA ASP A 645 -10.06 -1.70 35.63
C ASP A 645 -10.19 -0.79 34.39
N LEU A 646 -9.27 -0.89 33.41
CA LEU A 646 -9.29 -0.04 32.24
C LEU A 646 -9.52 -0.90 30.99
N GLN A 647 -10.58 -0.60 30.26
CA GLN A 647 -10.93 -1.24 29.01
C GLN A 647 -10.79 -0.23 27.87
N VAL A 648 -10.19 -0.64 26.77
CA VAL A 648 -10.15 0.09 25.50
C VAL A 648 -11.14 -0.56 24.55
N GLU A 649 -12.06 0.20 23.95
CA GLU A 649 -13.12 -0.34 23.09
C GLU A 649 -12.61 -0.91 21.79
N SER A 650 -11.60 -0.27 21.18
CA SER A 650 -10.89 -0.76 20.01
C SER A 650 -9.41 -0.49 20.19
N ALA A 651 -8.61 -1.55 20.24
CA ALA A 651 -7.15 -1.43 20.35
C ALA A 651 -6.46 -1.15 19.00
N ASP A 652 -7.18 -1.25 17.89
CA ASP A 652 -6.67 -1.15 16.51
C ASP A 652 -7.46 -0.14 15.68
N VAL A 653 -6.76 0.75 14.98
CA VAL A 653 -7.33 1.69 14.00
C VAL A 653 -6.45 1.72 12.75
N VAL A 654 -7.06 1.73 11.58
CA VAL A 654 -6.35 1.86 10.30
C VAL A 654 -6.57 3.25 9.72
N ILE A 655 -5.50 4.00 9.52
CA ILE A 655 -5.53 5.37 8.99
C ILE A 655 -4.65 5.54 7.75
N ALA A 656 -5.03 6.47 6.89
CA ALA A 656 -4.34 6.78 5.65
C ALA A 656 -4.17 8.31 5.49
N PRO A 657 -3.20 8.92 6.21
CA PRO A 657 -2.99 10.37 6.18
C PRO A 657 -2.42 10.85 4.85
N PRO A 658 -2.63 12.13 4.47
CA PRO A 658 -2.02 12.73 3.29
C PRO A 658 -0.51 12.92 3.48
N PRO A 659 0.27 13.10 2.38
CA PRO A 659 1.73 13.33 2.46
C PRO A 659 2.06 14.52 3.35
N HIS A 660 3.01 14.33 4.29
CA HIS A 660 3.41 15.31 5.32
C HIS A 660 2.25 15.83 6.18
N GLY A 661 1.09 15.16 6.14
CA GLY A 661 -0.09 15.47 6.93
C GLY A 661 -0.17 14.63 8.20
N GLY A 662 -0.97 15.10 9.16
CA GLY A 662 -1.22 14.42 10.41
C GLY A 662 -2.56 13.70 10.43
N ALA A 663 -2.67 12.75 11.36
CA ALA A 663 -3.91 12.08 11.73
C ALA A 663 -4.06 12.05 13.25
N ARG A 664 -5.26 12.25 13.77
CA ARG A 664 -5.54 12.08 15.18
C ARG A 664 -6.34 10.80 15.40
N VAL A 665 -5.76 9.86 16.15
CA VAL A 665 -6.38 8.59 16.48
C VAL A 665 -6.73 8.59 17.97
N THR A 666 -8.02 8.49 18.29
CA THR A 666 -8.49 8.41 19.67
C THR A 666 -8.90 6.99 19.98
N PHE A 667 -8.27 6.42 21.01
CA PHE A 667 -8.65 5.14 21.58
C PHE A 667 -9.58 5.43 22.77
N GLU A 668 -10.86 5.12 22.56
CA GLU A 668 -11.86 5.29 23.64
C GLU A 668 -11.53 4.34 24.78
N SER A 669 -11.18 4.92 25.91
CA SER A 669 -10.86 4.18 27.14
C SER A 669 -11.92 4.40 28.20
N ARG A 670 -12.37 3.32 28.79
CA ARG A 670 -13.40 3.30 29.84
C ARG A 670 -12.88 2.60 31.08
N ARG A 671 -13.01 3.24 32.25
CA ARG A 671 -12.76 2.52 33.48
C ARG A 671 -13.95 1.64 33.81
N LEU A 672 -13.69 0.35 33.94
CA LEU A 672 -14.66 -0.62 34.43
C LEU A 672 -14.99 -0.26 35.92
N ARG A 673 -16.25 -0.06 36.20
CA ARG A 673 -16.76 0.14 37.56
C ARG A 673 -17.72 -1.00 37.85
N LEU A 674 -17.19 -2.07 38.41
CA LEU A 674 -17.98 -3.23 38.76
C LEU A 674 -18.67 -2.96 40.10
N VAL A 675 -19.98 -3.15 40.13
CA VAL A 675 -20.78 -3.11 41.36
C VAL A 675 -21.16 -4.56 41.68
N ARG A 676 -20.58 -5.10 42.75
CA ARG A 676 -20.79 -6.47 43.19
C ARG A 676 -21.59 -6.48 44.50
N GLY A 677 -22.55 -7.38 44.59
CA GLY A 677 -23.34 -7.56 45.81
C GLY A 677 -23.92 -8.97 45.91
N ARG A 678 -24.73 -9.18 46.94
CA ARG A 678 -25.53 -10.39 47.12
C ARG A 678 -26.99 -10.02 47.40
N VAL A 679 -27.90 -10.64 46.69
CA VAL A 679 -29.33 -10.53 46.97
C VAL A 679 -29.62 -11.35 48.21
N ALA A 680 -30.31 -10.74 49.18
CA ALA A 680 -30.74 -11.38 50.41
C ALA A 680 -32.28 -11.32 50.50
N PRO A 681 -33.01 -12.31 49.97
CA PRO A 681 -34.45 -12.31 49.99
C PRO A 681 -35.03 -12.37 51.40
N ARG A 682 -36.09 -11.57 51.64
CA ARG A 682 -36.92 -11.63 52.84
C ARG A 682 -38.33 -12.10 52.47
N GLY A 683 -38.79 -13.15 53.13
CA GLY A 683 -40.09 -13.76 52.82
C GLY A 683 -40.07 -14.79 51.71
N LEU A 684 -38.88 -15.05 51.11
CA LEU A 684 -38.64 -16.08 50.10
C LEU A 684 -37.31 -16.80 50.42
N PRO A 685 -37.17 -18.10 50.13
CA PRO A 685 -35.88 -18.78 50.20
C PRO A 685 -34.93 -18.27 49.11
N LEU A 686 -33.62 -18.28 49.35
CA LEU A 686 -32.63 -17.85 48.37
C LEU A 686 -32.72 -18.68 47.06
N SER A 687 -33.08 -19.96 47.17
CA SER A 687 -33.30 -20.85 46.03
C SER A 687 -34.33 -20.35 45.02
N ALA A 688 -35.30 -19.53 45.45
CA ALA A 688 -36.32 -18.97 44.57
C ALA A 688 -35.79 -17.90 43.59
N VAL A 689 -34.61 -17.34 43.84
CA VAL A 689 -33.98 -16.33 42.96
C VAL A 689 -32.60 -16.78 42.44
N GLN A 690 -32.03 -17.86 42.94
CA GLN A 690 -30.78 -18.45 42.42
C GLN A 690 -30.90 -18.78 40.94
N TYR A 691 -29.80 -18.57 40.22
CA TYR A 691 -29.69 -18.78 38.76
C TYR A 691 -30.68 -17.93 37.94
N GLY A 692 -31.40 -17.02 38.56
CA GLY A 692 -32.21 -16.02 37.90
C GLY A 692 -31.44 -14.77 37.52
N THR A 693 -32.13 -13.67 37.27
CA THR A 693 -31.52 -12.42 36.79
C THR A 693 -31.85 -11.28 37.75
N VAL A 694 -30.88 -10.45 38.07
CA VAL A 694 -31.04 -9.14 38.70
C VAL A 694 -31.09 -8.07 37.64
N THR A 695 -32.12 -7.25 37.64
CA THR A 695 -32.30 -6.11 36.72
C THR A 695 -32.40 -4.80 37.47
N VAL A 696 -31.66 -3.79 37.00
CA VAL A 696 -31.78 -2.38 37.48
C VAL A 696 -32.02 -1.52 36.25
N THR A 697 -33.08 -0.71 36.28
CA THR A 697 -33.45 0.18 35.17
C THR A 697 -33.32 1.62 35.57
N ILE A 698 -32.57 2.43 34.81
CA ILE A 698 -32.32 3.85 35.03
C ILE A 698 -32.55 4.59 33.74
N ASP A 699 -33.44 5.55 33.71
CA ASP A 699 -33.74 6.40 32.54
C ASP A 699 -33.97 5.59 31.23
N GLY A 700 -34.65 4.43 31.36
CA GLY A 700 -34.98 3.56 30.23
C GLY A 700 -33.86 2.61 29.79
N LYS A 701 -32.67 2.65 30.36
CA LYS A 701 -31.59 1.70 30.17
C LYS A 701 -31.60 0.65 31.28
N SER A 702 -31.51 -0.62 30.92
CA SER A 702 -31.48 -1.72 31.90
C SER A 702 -30.08 -2.31 32.01
N TRP A 703 -29.65 -2.59 33.23
CA TRP A 703 -28.49 -3.38 33.58
C TRP A 703 -28.96 -4.72 34.13
N GLU A 704 -28.39 -5.79 33.61
CA GLU A 704 -28.75 -7.16 34.00
C GLU A 704 -27.54 -7.92 34.49
N SER A 705 -27.73 -8.78 35.47
CA SER A 705 -26.71 -9.69 35.99
C SER A 705 -27.32 -11.03 36.35
N PRO A 706 -26.71 -12.18 36.02
CA PRO A 706 -27.12 -13.45 36.57
C PRO A 706 -26.90 -13.49 38.09
N ILE A 707 -27.70 -14.29 38.75
CA ILE A 707 -27.62 -14.51 40.21
C ILE A 707 -26.87 -15.83 40.46
N GLY A 708 -25.76 -15.75 41.17
CA GLY A 708 -24.98 -16.91 41.59
C GLY A 708 -25.64 -17.77 42.67
N VAL A 709 -25.02 -18.91 43.00
CA VAL A 709 -25.52 -19.88 43.98
C VAL A 709 -25.67 -19.29 45.39
N GLY A 710 -24.86 -18.33 45.79
CA GLY A 710 -24.94 -17.58 47.06
C GLY A 710 -25.65 -16.24 46.95
N GLY A 711 -26.41 -16.00 45.86
CA GLY A 711 -27.11 -14.75 45.61
C GLY A 711 -26.24 -13.65 45.02
N GLU A 712 -25.00 -13.96 44.56
CA GLU A 712 -24.06 -12.98 44.05
C GLU A 712 -24.55 -12.44 42.73
N PHE A 713 -24.34 -11.12 42.53
CA PHE A 713 -24.56 -10.41 41.28
C PHE A 713 -23.43 -9.40 41.00
N GLU A 714 -23.25 -9.04 39.73
CA GLU A 714 -22.24 -8.08 39.32
C GLU A 714 -22.75 -7.24 38.15
N PHE A 715 -22.71 -5.92 38.28
CA PHE A 715 -23.04 -4.98 37.21
C PHE A 715 -21.81 -4.24 36.76
N ASP A 716 -21.63 -4.08 35.44
CA ASP A 716 -20.63 -3.21 34.86
C ASP A 716 -21.22 -1.83 34.56
N GLY A 717 -20.53 -0.77 35.01
CA GLY A 717 -20.82 0.62 34.66
C GLY A 717 -22.15 1.16 35.26
N LEU A 718 -22.65 0.56 36.33
CA LEU A 718 -23.85 1.08 37.01
C LEU A 718 -23.54 2.45 37.65
N PRO A 719 -24.32 3.52 37.35
CA PRO A 719 -24.08 4.87 37.88
C PRO A 719 -24.25 4.96 39.41
N GLU A 720 -23.58 5.95 40.01
CA GLU A 720 -23.77 6.30 41.42
C GLU A 720 -25.22 6.76 41.68
N GLY A 721 -25.82 6.32 42.77
CA GLY A 721 -27.19 6.66 43.11
C GLY A 721 -27.92 5.58 43.88
N ARG A 722 -29.23 5.80 44.09
CA ARG A 722 -30.14 4.82 44.67
C ARG A 722 -31.12 4.35 43.63
N TRP A 723 -30.98 3.07 43.25
CA TRP A 723 -31.68 2.53 42.08
C TRP A 723 -32.63 1.40 42.50
N PRO A 724 -33.88 1.43 42.06
CA PRO A 724 -34.78 0.30 42.21
C PRO A 724 -34.31 -0.84 41.32
N GLY A 725 -34.35 -2.04 41.85
CA GLY A 725 -33.98 -3.25 41.10
C GLY A 725 -34.93 -4.40 41.44
N ARG A 726 -34.94 -5.39 40.56
CA ARG A 726 -35.77 -6.59 40.68
C ARG A 726 -34.89 -7.82 40.45
N ALA A 727 -35.05 -8.83 41.29
CA ALA A 727 -34.43 -10.14 41.08
C ALA A 727 -35.55 -11.14 40.75
N VAL A 728 -35.36 -11.89 39.66
CA VAL A 728 -36.36 -12.82 39.11
C VAL A 728 -35.72 -14.17 38.89
N GLY A 729 -36.32 -15.22 39.43
CA GLY A 729 -35.98 -16.64 39.19
C GLY A 729 -37.29 -17.43 39.15
N GLU A 730 -37.40 -18.52 39.93
CA GLU A 730 -38.69 -19.20 40.20
C GLU A 730 -39.66 -18.33 40.98
N GLY A 731 -39.13 -17.36 41.77
CA GLY A 731 -39.85 -16.30 42.46
C GLY A 731 -39.26 -14.93 42.09
N ALA A 732 -39.89 -13.87 42.58
CA ALA A 732 -39.42 -12.50 42.35
C ALA A 732 -39.34 -11.69 43.62
N CYS A 733 -38.35 -10.81 43.72
CA CYS A 733 -38.26 -9.82 44.82
C CYS A 733 -37.71 -8.49 44.31
N VAL A 734 -38.08 -7.41 44.98
CA VAL A 734 -37.68 -6.04 44.68
C VAL A 734 -36.74 -5.50 45.76
N PHE A 735 -35.80 -4.66 45.37
CA PHE A 735 -34.80 -4.07 46.25
C PHE A 735 -34.45 -2.64 45.84
N VAL A 736 -33.74 -1.94 46.68
CA VAL A 736 -33.10 -0.66 46.32
C VAL A 736 -31.58 -0.84 46.46
N LEU A 737 -30.88 -0.67 45.38
CA LEU A 737 -29.44 -0.72 45.35
C LEU A 737 -28.85 0.67 45.58
N ASN A 738 -27.98 0.81 46.57
CA ASN A 738 -27.31 2.07 46.89
C ASN A 738 -25.85 2.01 46.44
N VAL A 739 -25.55 2.66 45.31
CA VAL A 739 -24.22 2.73 44.74
C VAL A 739 -23.57 4.04 45.15
N THR A 740 -22.70 4.03 46.14
CA THR A 740 -21.93 5.20 46.56
C THR A 740 -20.62 5.31 45.80
N ARG A 741 -20.08 6.52 45.69
CA ARG A 741 -18.80 6.79 45.02
C ARG A 741 -17.69 5.88 45.56
N SER A 742 -16.89 5.33 44.62
CA SER A 742 -15.75 4.48 44.96
C SER A 742 -14.59 4.80 44.02
N GLU A 743 -13.39 4.91 44.57
CA GLU A 743 -12.15 5.00 43.77
C GLU A 743 -11.63 3.61 43.38
N LYS A 744 -12.17 2.54 43.96
CA LYS A 744 -11.81 1.17 43.66
C LYS A 744 -12.57 0.66 42.42
N PRO A 745 -11.93 -0.14 41.55
CA PRO A 745 -12.57 -0.71 40.35
C PRO A 745 -13.81 -1.54 40.67
N VAL A 746 -13.78 -2.27 41.77
CA VAL A 746 -14.88 -3.10 42.26
C VAL A 746 -15.48 -2.48 43.53
N LYS A 747 -16.72 -2.07 43.43
CA LYS A 747 -17.53 -1.62 44.56
C LYS A 747 -18.35 -2.78 45.08
N ASN A 748 -18.03 -3.23 46.28
CA ASN A 748 -18.85 -4.22 46.94
C ASN A 748 -19.93 -3.50 47.75
N VAL A 749 -21.22 -3.69 47.42
CA VAL A 749 -22.40 -3.12 48.09
C VAL A 749 -22.92 -4.03 49.22
N GLY A 750 -22.25 -5.19 49.40
CA GLY A 750 -22.62 -6.12 50.48
C GLY A 750 -23.91 -6.90 50.18
N SER A 751 -24.61 -7.24 51.27
CA SER A 751 -25.89 -7.95 51.18
C SER A 751 -27.02 -6.95 50.97
N VAL A 752 -27.78 -7.09 49.90
CA VAL A 752 -28.88 -6.22 49.48
C VAL A 752 -30.20 -6.90 49.86
N PRO A 753 -30.92 -6.38 50.87
CA PRO A 753 -32.21 -6.94 51.26
C PRO A 753 -33.21 -6.83 50.10
N CYS A 754 -33.86 -7.92 49.75
CA CYS A 754 -34.85 -8.00 48.68
C CYS A 754 -36.18 -8.48 49.27
N ILE A 755 -37.26 -7.75 49.05
CA ILE A 755 -38.59 -8.05 49.59
C ILE A 755 -39.38 -8.79 48.50
N ALA A 756 -40.08 -9.88 48.89
CA ALA A 756 -40.93 -10.64 47.96
C ALA A 756 -41.87 -9.72 47.18
N ASP A 757 -41.85 -9.83 45.87
CA ASP A 757 -42.74 -9.10 44.98
C ASP A 757 -44.08 -9.82 44.93
N SER A 758 -45.09 -9.21 45.54
CA SER A 758 -46.47 -9.74 45.61
C SER A 758 -47.33 -9.34 44.39
N GLY A 759 -46.66 -8.82 43.31
CA GLY A 759 -47.34 -8.51 42.06
C GLY A 759 -47.71 -9.77 41.25
N PRO A 760 -48.68 -9.69 40.34
CA PRO A 760 -49.03 -10.82 39.48
C PRO A 760 -47.84 -11.30 38.67
N PRO A 761 -47.79 -12.63 38.34
CA PRO A 761 -46.66 -13.27 37.69
C PRO A 761 -46.33 -12.74 36.28
#